data_78670235c34d2e3b7e8afa77b924f183
#
_entry.id   78670235c34d2e3b7e8afa77b924f183
#
_cell.length_a   1.000
_cell.length_b   1.000
_cell.length_c   1.000
_cell.angle_alpha   90.00
_cell.angle_beta   90.00
_cell.angle_gamma   90.00
#
_symmetry.space_group_name_H-M   'P 1'
#
loop_
_entity.id
_entity.type
_entity.pdbx_description
1 polymer ?
#
loop_
_entity_poly.entity_id
_entity_poly.type
_entity_poly.pdbx_seq_one_letter_code
_entity_poly.pdbx_strand_id
1 'polypeptide(L)'
;MQRAARLFAIVLVFAAAIAALADKRLLTEKDIFQFSWIGDPQVSPDGARVAFVKVTVNDKKDSYDTAIWSVSTRGDEPPRRMTDGKHDTSPRWSPDGKWLVFVRTPEAGGPPAPGTRPPAAQLYMLPVSTGGESWKFTDLPRGAGAPMWSPDGKLIAFSSDTNPEDLAKARKKDPKARADAAKDAPKDSKDEKPDTAPKPPADGADADRESDVRVITRSVYRLNGAGYLDYKHPGHIWVVAAPQSSDDDVKPKQLTSGKYSEDAFAWSPDSTHIYYTTNRVDDPSYELPRADVYAVHAAAGGDPQKIASINMGPRAISLSPDGKRLAFCASVNEPVQSYTEPDLWVMDLAADAKPRNLTASFDYDVCSGVGGDQGTPRAGGGDRVVWSADGNSLFAVTAQEGRANLMQFDIASSKITPVTKGNQAVERYRATHDAAEFVVLISTPTSIGDLFLADRSGSAPKQLTHINDKLFSQLNLSEPEEIWYLSFDGRKIHAWIQKPPDFDANKKYPLILNIHGGPHAAYGWVFDHEFQWMAAKGYVVLYPNPRGSTSYGQQFGNIIQYHYPGDDFKDLMAGVDEVLKKGYVDAKKLGVTGGSGGGLLTNWVVGHTDRFAAAAAQRDIASWADWWYTADFTLYRESWFKAPPFDDPQDYVNRSPITYIKNVHTPLMLILGEADYRTPPTAGGEEMFRALKFLKRPVIMVRFPGESHELSRSGQPWHRVERLQHIVGWFDKYLQGQHKPEYDDVVEAEPVPAAEANPPAKKPKNAKPKK
;
A
#
# COMPACT_ATOMS: atom_id res chain seq x y z
N MET A 1 -12.12 63.64 20.33
CA MET A 1 -11.85 62.31 20.88
C MET A 1 -12.40 61.16 20.00
N GLN A 2 -13.60 61.17 19.49
CA GLN A 2 -14.15 60.08 18.69
C GLN A 2 -13.44 59.81 17.32
N ARG A 3 -12.86 60.81 16.65
CA ARG A 3 -12.08 60.63 15.40
C ARG A 3 -10.70 60.00 15.61
N ALA A 4 -10.04 60.31 16.73
CA ALA A 4 -8.75 59.72 17.09
C ALA A 4 -8.90 58.24 17.49
N ALA A 5 -9.99 57.86 18.18
CA ALA A 5 -10.28 56.49 18.54
C ALA A 5 -10.59 55.60 17.32
N ARG A 6 -11.24 56.15 16.28
CA ARG A 6 -11.51 55.42 15.02
C ARG A 6 -10.25 55.22 14.19
N LEU A 7 -9.32 56.19 14.14
CA LEU A 7 -8.04 56.03 13.48
C LEU A 7 -7.15 54.97 14.20
N PHE A 8 -7.16 54.97 15.54
CA PHE A 8 -6.40 54.00 16.34
C PHE A 8 -6.95 52.58 16.18
N ALA A 9 -8.29 52.42 16.09
CA ALA A 9 -8.90 51.10 15.82
C ALA A 9 -8.59 50.60 14.41
N ILE A 10 -8.57 51.48 13.39
CA ILE A 10 -8.23 51.11 12.01
C ILE A 10 -6.73 50.73 11.90
N VAL A 11 -5.83 51.44 12.58
CA VAL A 11 -4.40 51.11 12.61
C VAL A 11 -4.15 49.79 13.36
N LEU A 12 -4.90 49.52 14.45
CA LEU A 12 -4.81 48.24 15.17
C LEU A 12 -5.35 47.08 14.34
N VAL A 13 -6.41 47.26 13.56
CA VAL A 13 -6.95 46.26 12.65
C VAL A 13 -6.00 45.99 11.47
N PHE A 14 -5.35 47.04 10.93
CA PHE A 14 -4.31 46.88 9.90
C PHE A 14 -3.03 46.28 10.48
N ALA A 15 -2.60 46.62 11.69
CA ALA A 15 -1.45 45.98 12.35
C ALA A 15 -1.75 44.52 12.72
N ALA A 16 -2.97 44.19 13.13
CA ALA A 16 -3.39 42.80 13.35
C ALA A 16 -3.50 42.00 12.04
N ALA A 17 -3.90 42.65 10.93
CA ALA A 17 -3.91 42.00 9.61
C ALA A 17 -2.50 41.79 9.03
N ILE A 18 -1.54 42.65 9.35
CA ILE A 18 -0.12 42.48 8.95
C ILE A 18 0.58 41.45 9.84
N ALA A 19 0.18 41.29 11.11
CA ALA A 19 0.70 40.25 11.99
C ALA A 19 0.19 38.83 11.62
N ALA A 20 -0.84 38.71 10.76
CA ALA A 20 -1.37 37.42 10.28
C ALA A 20 -0.71 36.90 9.01
N LEU A 21 0.23 37.62 8.42
CA LEU A 21 1.14 37.14 7.36
C LEU A 21 2.51 36.79 7.97
N ALA A 22 2.51 35.86 8.93
CA ALA A 22 3.75 35.17 9.22
C ALA A 22 4.18 34.48 7.92
N ASP A 23 5.38 34.81 7.41
CA ASP A 23 5.91 34.18 6.21
C ASP A 23 5.87 32.68 6.41
N LYS A 24 5.18 31.97 5.49
CA LYS A 24 5.09 30.51 5.51
C LYS A 24 6.51 29.96 5.36
N ARG A 25 6.89 29.00 6.18
CA ARG A 25 8.17 28.33 6.06
C ARG A 25 8.13 27.22 5.01
N LEU A 26 9.29 26.86 4.48
CA LEU A 26 9.41 25.70 3.63
C LEU A 26 9.17 24.40 4.42
N LEU A 27 8.64 23.39 3.72
CA LEU A 27 8.52 22.05 4.26
C LEU A 27 9.89 21.42 4.46
N THR A 28 10.06 20.56 5.48
CA THR A 28 11.25 19.79 5.75
C THR A 28 10.96 18.30 5.79
N GLU A 29 12.02 17.49 5.67
CA GLU A 29 11.92 16.03 5.79
C GLU A 29 11.39 15.59 7.17
N LYS A 30 11.60 16.41 8.22
CA LYS A 30 11.17 16.14 9.59
C LYS A 30 9.72 16.50 9.87
N ASP A 31 9.05 17.18 8.96
CA ASP A 31 7.63 17.51 9.12
C ASP A 31 6.75 16.26 9.17
N ILE A 32 7.21 15.13 8.64
CA ILE A 32 6.55 13.83 8.77
C ILE A 32 6.26 13.45 10.22
N PHE A 33 7.07 13.90 11.18
CA PHE A 33 6.82 13.64 12.61
C PHE A 33 5.57 14.34 13.17
N GLN A 34 5.04 15.32 12.45
CA GLN A 34 3.85 16.07 12.80
C GLN A 34 2.64 15.66 11.92
N PHE A 35 2.85 14.85 10.90
CA PHE A 35 1.76 14.38 10.05
C PHE A 35 0.78 13.51 10.85
N SER A 36 -0.46 13.62 10.50
CA SER A 36 -1.53 12.73 10.93
C SER A 36 -2.19 12.14 9.68
N TRP A 37 -2.49 10.85 9.72
CA TRP A 37 -3.18 10.17 8.63
C TRP A 37 -4.52 9.65 9.10
N ILE A 38 -5.47 9.55 8.18
CA ILE A 38 -6.78 8.94 8.37
C ILE A 38 -6.81 7.60 7.64
N GLY A 39 -7.27 6.55 8.33
CA GLY A 39 -7.50 5.24 7.72
C GLY A 39 -8.81 4.63 8.17
N ASP A 40 -9.28 3.64 7.40
CA ASP A 40 -10.47 2.82 7.67
C ASP A 40 -11.70 3.62 8.17
N PRO A 41 -12.17 4.65 7.46
CA PRO A 41 -13.37 5.38 7.86
C PRO A 41 -14.60 4.48 7.80
N GLN A 42 -15.50 4.62 8.79
CA GLN A 42 -16.74 3.84 8.91
C GLN A 42 -17.91 4.76 9.29
N VAL A 43 -18.90 4.82 8.44
CA VAL A 43 -20.12 5.63 8.70
C VAL A 43 -21.00 4.87 9.69
N SER A 44 -21.56 5.59 10.68
CA SER A 44 -22.54 5.02 11.61
C SER A 44 -23.84 4.65 10.87
N PRO A 45 -24.62 3.67 11.37
CA PRO A 45 -25.85 3.21 10.69
C PRO A 45 -26.88 4.32 10.45
N ASP A 46 -26.94 5.32 11.32
CA ASP A 46 -27.81 6.50 11.19
C ASP A 46 -27.25 7.59 10.26
N GLY A 47 -26.04 7.37 9.70
CA GLY A 47 -25.36 8.33 8.84
C GLY A 47 -24.82 9.57 9.55
N ALA A 48 -24.99 9.70 10.86
CA ALA A 48 -24.68 10.94 11.58
C ALA A 48 -23.20 11.13 11.93
N ARG A 49 -22.42 10.04 11.99
CA ARG A 49 -21.02 10.06 12.41
C ARG A 49 -20.14 9.17 11.55
N VAL A 50 -18.84 9.49 11.57
CA VAL A 50 -17.79 8.64 10.98
C VAL A 50 -16.80 8.27 12.06
N ALA A 51 -16.62 6.98 12.32
CA ALA A 51 -15.47 6.48 13.07
C ALA A 51 -14.31 6.24 12.11
N PHE A 52 -13.08 6.57 12.52
CA PHE A 52 -11.90 6.38 11.68
C PHE A 52 -10.66 6.11 12.54
N VAL A 53 -9.66 5.49 11.95
CA VAL A 53 -8.35 5.33 12.57
C VAL A 53 -7.52 6.58 12.28
N LYS A 54 -7.13 7.30 13.35
CA LYS A 54 -6.12 8.35 13.26
C LYS A 54 -4.76 7.75 13.56
N VAL A 55 -3.82 7.93 12.65
CA VAL A 55 -2.43 7.50 12.79
C VAL A 55 -1.54 8.72 13.06
N THR A 56 -0.64 8.59 14.00
CA THR A 56 0.37 9.61 14.33
C THR A 56 1.71 8.95 14.56
N VAL A 57 2.79 9.69 14.40
CA VAL A 57 4.12 9.23 14.79
C VAL A 57 4.20 9.21 16.32
N ASN A 58 4.75 8.13 16.90
CA ASN A 58 4.92 8.01 18.35
C ASN A 58 5.99 8.97 18.91
N ASP A 59 6.04 9.14 20.23
CA ASP A 59 6.97 10.08 20.88
C ASP A 59 8.44 9.77 20.60
N LYS A 60 8.79 8.49 20.44
CA LYS A 60 10.17 8.04 20.12
C LYS A 60 10.51 8.23 18.64
N LYS A 61 9.52 8.49 17.77
CA LYS A 61 9.66 8.65 16.33
C LYS A 61 10.19 7.39 15.61
N ASP A 62 10.04 6.24 16.23
CA ASP A 62 10.47 4.94 15.70
C ASP A 62 9.30 4.06 15.25
N SER A 63 8.05 4.51 15.47
CA SER A 63 6.84 3.78 15.12
C SER A 63 5.64 4.72 14.95
N TYR A 64 4.47 4.13 14.73
CA TYR A 64 3.20 4.84 14.60
C TYR A 64 2.24 4.39 15.68
N ASP A 65 1.55 5.34 16.29
CA ASP A 65 0.42 5.12 17.18
C ASP A 65 -0.88 5.21 16.39
N THR A 66 -1.83 4.32 16.68
CA THR A 66 -3.17 4.30 16.07
C THR A 66 -4.24 4.35 17.14
N ALA A 67 -5.23 5.20 16.98
CA ALA A 67 -6.39 5.30 17.85
C ALA A 67 -7.65 5.56 17.03
N ILE A 68 -8.81 5.16 17.55
CA ILE A 68 -10.09 5.40 16.90
C ILE A 68 -10.61 6.77 17.31
N TRP A 69 -11.01 7.55 16.31
CA TRP A 69 -11.59 8.87 16.41
C TRP A 69 -12.95 8.89 15.73
N SER A 70 -13.76 9.88 16.02
CA SER A 70 -15.02 10.09 15.32
C SER A 70 -15.28 11.57 15.04
N VAL A 71 -16.00 11.83 13.94
CA VAL A 71 -16.44 13.17 13.53
C VAL A 71 -17.90 13.11 13.09
N SER A 72 -18.63 14.22 13.23
CA SER A 72 -20.00 14.41 12.70
C SER A 72 -19.97 14.53 11.17
N THR A 73 -20.92 13.92 10.47
CA THR A 73 -21.12 14.12 9.03
C THR A 73 -21.66 15.51 8.71
N ARG A 74 -22.17 16.23 9.71
CA ARG A 74 -22.57 17.65 9.54
C ARG A 74 -21.38 18.59 9.49
N GLY A 75 -20.15 18.14 9.91
CA GLY A 75 -18.95 18.98 9.95
C GLY A 75 -19.10 20.19 10.88
N ASP A 76 -19.89 20.07 11.93
CA ASP A 76 -20.22 21.10 12.89
C ASP A 76 -19.42 21.01 14.20
N GLU A 77 -18.62 19.97 14.34
CA GLU A 77 -17.75 19.73 15.50
C GLU A 77 -16.38 19.15 15.08
N PRO A 78 -15.30 19.41 15.84
CA PRO A 78 -14.01 18.81 15.55
C PRO A 78 -14.01 17.30 15.83
N PRO A 79 -13.11 16.53 15.21
CA PRO A 79 -12.95 15.12 15.53
C PRO A 79 -12.60 14.89 17.00
N ARG A 80 -13.24 13.90 17.63
CA ARG A 80 -12.98 13.49 19.01
C ARG A 80 -12.38 12.09 19.09
N ARG A 81 -11.46 11.88 20.02
CA ARG A 81 -10.87 10.56 20.30
C ARG A 81 -11.91 9.68 21.00
N MET A 82 -12.00 8.41 20.57
CA MET A 82 -12.92 7.41 21.12
C MET A 82 -12.21 6.35 21.95
N THR A 83 -10.97 6.01 21.62
CA THR A 83 -10.20 4.99 22.33
C THR A 83 -8.88 5.55 22.84
N ASP A 84 -8.38 5.01 23.94
CA ASP A 84 -7.14 5.41 24.61
C ASP A 84 -5.93 4.57 24.21
N GLY A 85 -6.14 3.47 23.46
CA GLY A 85 -5.08 2.60 22.97
C GLY A 85 -4.15 3.29 21.96
N LYS A 86 -2.97 2.68 21.77
CA LYS A 86 -1.97 3.15 20.80
C LYS A 86 -1.88 2.27 19.55
N HIS A 87 -2.58 1.13 19.54
CA HIS A 87 -2.59 0.20 18.42
C HIS A 87 -4.01 -0.31 18.17
N ASP A 88 -4.97 0.62 18.09
CA ASP A 88 -6.37 0.36 17.80
C ASP A 88 -6.66 0.56 16.32
N THR A 89 -7.30 -0.43 15.70
CA THR A 89 -7.61 -0.46 14.26
C THR A 89 -8.96 -1.11 13.99
N SER A 90 -9.41 -1.08 12.75
CA SER A 90 -10.58 -1.84 12.25
C SER A 90 -11.88 -1.57 13.01
N PRO A 91 -12.29 -0.31 13.23
CA PRO A 91 -13.56 0.01 13.89
C PRO A 91 -14.75 -0.47 13.05
N ARG A 92 -15.76 -1.08 13.71
CA ARG A 92 -17.01 -1.50 13.04
C ARG A 92 -18.19 -1.20 13.97
N TRP A 93 -19.11 -0.38 13.47
CA TRP A 93 -20.35 -0.05 14.17
C TRP A 93 -21.27 -1.27 14.27
N SER A 94 -21.94 -1.45 15.41
CA SER A 94 -23.10 -2.35 15.48
C SER A 94 -24.24 -1.82 14.60
N PRO A 95 -25.13 -2.68 14.08
CA PRO A 95 -26.24 -2.25 13.24
C PRO A 95 -27.19 -1.25 13.91
N ASP A 96 -27.29 -1.25 15.23
CA ASP A 96 -28.10 -0.30 16.03
C ASP A 96 -27.33 0.99 16.43
N GLY A 97 -26.04 1.09 16.05
CA GLY A 97 -25.18 2.23 16.33
C GLY A 97 -24.75 2.41 17.79
N LYS A 98 -25.12 1.47 18.69
CA LYS A 98 -24.81 1.60 20.13
C LYS A 98 -23.42 1.17 20.51
N TRP A 99 -22.79 0.30 19.69
CA TRP A 99 -21.53 -0.33 19.95
C TRP A 99 -20.55 -0.13 18.83
N LEU A 100 -19.27 -0.15 19.17
CA LEU A 100 -18.18 -0.20 18.23
C LEU A 100 -17.25 -1.37 18.59
N VAL A 101 -17.14 -2.39 17.73
CA VAL A 101 -16.11 -3.40 17.83
C VAL A 101 -14.84 -2.91 17.11
N PHE A 102 -13.69 -3.20 17.67
CA PHE A 102 -12.41 -2.86 17.08
C PHE A 102 -11.32 -3.87 17.43
N VAL A 103 -10.19 -3.80 16.74
CA VAL A 103 -9.01 -4.62 16.98
C VAL A 103 -8.00 -3.81 17.78
N ARG A 104 -7.49 -4.38 18.89
CA ARG A 104 -6.37 -3.82 19.65
C ARG A 104 -5.22 -4.81 19.70
N THR A 105 -4.03 -4.36 19.29
CA THR A 105 -2.78 -5.08 19.50
C THR A 105 -2.14 -4.58 20.80
N PRO A 106 -1.87 -5.44 21.79
CA PRO A 106 -1.19 -5.03 23.02
C PRO A 106 0.20 -4.45 22.74
N GLU A 107 0.63 -3.47 23.54
CA GLU A 107 2.00 -2.96 23.44
C GLU A 107 3.00 -4.07 23.80
N ALA A 108 3.98 -4.31 22.93
CA ALA A 108 5.07 -5.21 23.24
C ALA A 108 6.04 -4.49 24.20
N GLY A 109 6.38 -5.12 25.32
CA GLY A 109 7.36 -4.59 26.29
C GLY A 109 8.81 -4.57 25.79
N GLY A 110 9.03 -4.78 24.47
CA GLY A 110 10.33 -4.86 23.81
C GLY A 110 10.30 -5.88 22.68
N PRO A 111 11.41 -6.08 21.96
CA PRO A 111 11.49 -7.16 20.98
C PRO A 111 11.20 -8.51 21.65
N PRO A 112 10.38 -9.37 21.02
CA PRO A 112 10.08 -10.69 21.59
C PRO A 112 11.37 -11.48 21.78
N ALA A 113 11.45 -12.22 22.90
CA ALA A 113 12.58 -13.13 23.10
C ALA A 113 12.64 -14.17 21.98
N PRO A 114 13.83 -14.69 21.62
CA PRO A 114 13.96 -15.71 20.60
C PRO A 114 13.01 -16.88 20.86
N GLY A 115 12.21 -17.27 19.86
CA GLY A 115 11.21 -18.34 19.97
C GLY A 115 9.88 -17.95 20.64
N THR A 116 9.68 -16.66 21.02
CA THR A 116 8.38 -16.15 21.50
C THR A 116 7.71 -15.31 20.41
N ARG A 117 6.37 -15.32 20.40
CA ARG A 117 5.58 -14.48 19.50
C ARG A 117 5.26 -13.14 20.16
N PRO A 118 5.13 -12.06 19.39
CA PRO A 118 4.56 -10.81 19.91
C PRO A 118 3.12 -11.07 20.41
N PRO A 119 2.61 -10.24 21.33
CA PRO A 119 1.22 -10.33 21.79
C PRO A 119 0.26 -10.26 20.59
N ALA A 120 -0.72 -11.19 20.56
CA ALA A 120 -1.68 -11.30 19.48
C ALA A 120 -2.78 -10.25 19.60
N ALA A 121 -3.19 -9.66 18.48
CA ALA A 121 -4.31 -8.73 18.41
C ALA A 121 -5.62 -9.40 18.84
N GLN A 122 -6.51 -8.67 19.53
CA GLN A 122 -7.79 -9.20 20.01
C GLN A 122 -8.92 -8.23 19.71
N LEU A 123 -10.16 -8.71 19.76
CA LEU A 123 -11.34 -7.88 19.62
C LEU A 123 -11.72 -7.23 20.93
N TYR A 124 -12.05 -5.95 20.85
CA TYR A 124 -12.53 -5.11 21.93
C TYR A 124 -13.89 -4.51 21.57
N MET A 125 -14.72 -4.29 22.59
CA MET A 125 -16.02 -3.64 22.49
C MET A 125 -15.96 -2.28 23.17
N LEU A 126 -16.54 -1.25 22.53
CA LEU A 126 -16.70 0.10 23.07
C LEU A 126 -18.18 0.48 23.09
N PRO A 127 -18.80 0.82 24.24
CA PRO A 127 -20.15 1.37 24.30
C PRO A 127 -20.14 2.83 23.84
N VAL A 128 -20.85 3.13 22.75
CA VAL A 128 -20.86 4.49 22.16
C VAL A 128 -22.02 5.32 22.70
N SER A 129 -23.21 4.70 22.87
CA SER A 129 -24.43 5.41 23.28
C SER A 129 -24.43 5.81 24.75
N THR A 130 -23.88 4.97 25.62
CA THR A 130 -23.83 5.20 27.07
C THR A 130 -22.51 5.81 27.54
N GLY A 131 -21.48 5.80 26.68
CA GLY A 131 -20.11 6.06 27.08
C GLY A 131 -19.56 4.91 27.96
N GLY A 132 -18.29 4.93 28.26
CA GLY A 132 -17.62 3.93 29.08
C GLY A 132 -16.28 3.49 28.49
N GLU A 133 -15.59 2.62 29.23
CA GLU A 133 -14.32 2.05 28.80
C GLU A 133 -14.53 0.87 27.85
N SER A 134 -13.56 0.64 26.97
CA SER A 134 -13.55 -0.52 26.09
C SER A 134 -13.04 -1.76 26.85
N TRP A 135 -13.58 -2.95 26.54
CA TRP A 135 -13.14 -4.21 27.11
C TRP A 135 -12.84 -5.27 26.05
N LYS A 136 -11.88 -6.14 26.38
CA LYS A 136 -11.51 -7.30 25.57
C LYS A 136 -12.56 -8.41 25.72
N PHE A 137 -12.98 -9.04 24.61
CA PHE A 137 -13.92 -10.16 24.64
C PHE A 137 -13.48 -11.39 23.83
N THR A 138 -12.29 -11.33 23.20
CA THR A 138 -11.64 -12.52 22.60
C THR A 138 -10.27 -12.73 23.24
N ASP A 139 -9.82 -13.99 23.30
CA ASP A 139 -8.50 -14.35 23.83
C ASP A 139 -7.96 -15.57 23.06
N LEU A 140 -7.77 -15.38 21.75
CA LEU A 140 -7.25 -16.43 20.88
C LEU A 140 -5.72 -16.40 20.82
N PRO A 141 -5.04 -17.57 20.89
CA PRO A 141 -3.57 -17.65 20.95
C PRO A 141 -2.86 -16.97 19.79
N ARG A 142 -3.47 -16.93 18.59
CA ARG A 142 -2.93 -16.27 17.43
C ARG A 142 -3.64 -14.98 17.05
N GLY A 143 -4.60 -14.56 17.88
CA GLY A 143 -5.32 -13.32 17.70
C GLY A 143 -6.62 -13.43 16.93
N ALA A 144 -7.29 -12.28 16.82
CA ALA A 144 -8.54 -12.08 16.10
C ALA A 144 -8.48 -10.78 15.32
N GLY A 145 -8.94 -10.80 14.07
CA GLY A 145 -8.90 -9.66 13.15
C GLY A 145 -10.12 -9.57 12.24
N ALA A 146 -10.22 -8.48 11.49
CA ALA A 146 -11.28 -8.25 10.49
C ALA A 146 -12.71 -8.46 11.02
N PRO A 147 -13.13 -7.83 12.15
CA PRO A 147 -14.45 -8.04 12.71
C PRO A 147 -15.55 -7.54 11.77
N MET A 148 -16.69 -8.25 11.77
CA MET A 148 -17.88 -7.90 11.00
C MET A 148 -19.15 -8.31 11.75
N TRP A 149 -20.01 -7.35 12.05
CA TRP A 149 -21.31 -7.60 12.66
C TRP A 149 -22.26 -8.36 11.72
N SER A 150 -23.04 -9.28 12.28
CA SER A 150 -24.22 -9.77 11.58
C SER A 150 -25.25 -8.65 11.41
N PRO A 151 -26.04 -8.63 10.31
CA PRO A 151 -27.06 -7.60 10.10
C PRO A 151 -28.06 -7.46 11.25
N ASP A 152 -28.37 -8.54 11.99
CA ASP A 152 -29.26 -8.52 13.16
C ASP A 152 -28.57 -8.10 14.47
N GLY A 153 -27.25 -7.86 14.43
CA GLY A 153 -26.45 -7.38 15.58
C GLY A 153 -26.19 -8.41 16.66
N LYS A 154 -26.50 -9.71 16.46
CA LYS A 154 -26.36 -10.73 17.49
C LYS A 154 -25.00 -11.42 17.49
N LEU A 155 -24.34 -11.47 16.33
CA LEU A 155 -23.08 -12.15 16.15
C LEU A 155 -22.02 -11.20 15.57
N ILE A 156 -20.75 -11.52 15.84
CA ILE A 156 -19.60 -10.89 15.22
C ILE A 156 -18.78 -12.00 14.56
N ALA A 157 -18.61 -11.95 13.23
CA ALA A 157 -17.69 -12.79 12.49
C ALA A 157 -16.32 -12.11 12.47
N PHE A 158 -15.26 -12.92 12.48
CA PHE A 158 -13.89 -12.43 12.42
C PHE A 158 -12.94 -13.50 11.87
N SER A 159 -11.71 -13.14 11.54
CA SER A 159 -10.68 -14.07 11.10
C SER A 159 -9.69 -14.38 12.23
N SER A 160 -9.20 -15.62 12.27
CA SER A 160 -8.09 -16.05 13.12
C SER A 160 -7.38 -17.24 12.47
N ASP A 161 -6.06 -17.29 12.61
CA ASP A 161 -5.20 -18.41 12.24
C ASP A 161 -4.92 -19.37 13.42
N THR A 162 -5.66 -19.21 14.53
CA THR A 162 -5.65 -20.13 15.68
C THR A 162 -6.23 -21.48 15.25
N ASN A 163 -5.49 -22.56 15.53
CA ASN A 163 -5.92 -23.92 15.29
C ASN A 163 -6.24 -24.68 16.59
N PRO A 164 -6.83 -25.91 16.54
CA PRO A 164 -7.15 -26.67 17.74
C PRO A 164 -5.95 -27.01 18.62
N GLU A 165 -4.75 -27.16 18.05
CA GLU A 165 -3.51 -27.45 18.80
C GLU A 165 -3.09 -26.24 19.63
N ASP A 166 -3.18 -25.03 19.06
CA ASP A 166 -2.90 -23.79 19.77
C ASP A 166 -3.83 -23.62 20.97
N LEU A 167 -5.13 -23.92 20.80
CA LEU A 167 -6.10 -23.89 21.90
C LEU A 167 -5.78 -24.93 22.98
N ALA A 168 -5.39 -26.14 22.60
CA ALA A 168 -5.00 -27.18 23.53
C ALA A 168 -3.74 -26.81 24.34
N LYS A 169 -2.73 -26.21 23.66
CA LYS A 169 -1.51 -25.68 24.31
C LYS A 169 -1.83 -24.53 25.26
N ALA A 170 -2.70 -23.61 24.86
CA ALA A 170 -3.12 -22.48 25.71
C ALA A 170 -3.83 -22.96 26.98
N ARG A 171 -4.76 -23.93 26.88
CA ARG A 171 -5.45 -24.53 28.02
C ARG A 171 -4.48 -25.20 28.99
N LYS A 172 -3.45 -25.89 28.50
CA LYS A 172 -2.41 -26.50 29.37
C LYS A 172 -1.57 -25.46 30.09
N LYS A 173 -1.43 -24.27 29.60
CA LYS A 173 -0.68 -23.15 30.21
C LYS A 173 -1.55 -22.36 31.23
N ASP A 174 -2.89 -22.44 31.14
CA ASP A 174 -3.80 -21.72 32.02
C ASP A 174 -3.83 -22.35 33.43
N PRO A 175 -3.45 -21.62 34.50
CA PRO A 175 -3.48 -22.11 35.85
C PRO A 175 -4.88 -22.52 36.34
N LYS A 176 -5.93 -21.83 35.87
CA LYS A 176 -7.32 -22.11 36.24
C LYS A 176 -7.80 -23.40 35.57
N ALA A 177 -7.52 -23.60 34.30
CA ALA A 177 -7.84 -24.85 33.59
C ALA A 177 -7.07 -26.04 34.13
N ARG A 178 -5.82 -25.87 34.63
CA ARG A 178 -5.05 -26.89 35.32
C ARG A 178 -5.69 -27.26 36.69
N ALA A 179 -6.18 -26.29 37.44
CA ALA A 179 -6.83 -26.49 38.72
C ALA A 179 -8.17 -27.22 38.55
N ASP A 180 -8.93 -26.93 37.53
CA ASP A 180 -10.22 -27.59 37.25
C ASP A 180 -10.00 -29.01 36.71
N ALA A 181 -9.04 -29.27 35.83
CA ALA A 181 -8.67 -30.61 35.40
C ALA A 181 -8.13 -31.49 36.55
N ALA A 182 -7.49 -30.90 37.57
CA ALA A 182 -7.04 -31.61 38.77
C ALA A 182 -8.19 -31.98 39.74
N LYS A 183 -9.32 -31.29 39.65
CA LYS A 183 -10.54 -31.60 40.44
C LYS A 183 -11.35 -32.76 39.84
N ASP A 184 -11.31 -32.88 38.50
CA ASP A 184 -12.04 -33.92 37.76
C ASP A 184 -11.23 -35.21 37.53
N ALA A 185 -10.00 -35.28 38.02
CA ALA A 185 -9.21 -36.51 38.01
C ALA A 185 -9.81 -37.55 38.94
N PRO A 186 -10.12 -38.79 38.47
CA PRO A 186 -10.71 -39.81 39.31
C PRO A 186 -9.77 -40.14 40.50
N LYS A 187 -10.25 -39.93 41.69
CA LYS A 187 -9.63 -40.44 42.91
C LYS A 187 -10.00 -41.90 43.01
N ASP A 188 -9.23 -42.80 42.36
CA ASP A 188 -9.05 -44.20 42.79
C ASP A 188 -8.43 -45.03 41.67
N SER A 189 -7.20 -45.42 41.84
CA SER A 189 -6.69 -46.79 41.58
C SER A 189 -5.35 -46.95 42.28
N LYS A 190 -5.38 -47.47 43.46
CA LYS A 190 -4.24 -48.13 44.06
C LYS A 190 -4.18 -49.55 43.50
N ASP A 191 -2.95 -49.97 43.19
CA ASP A 191 -2.54 -51.35 42.96
C ASP A 191 -2.74 -51.89 41.52
N GLU A 192 -1.71 -51.59 40.63
CA GLU A 192 -1.16 -52.62 39.77
C GLU A 192 0.33 -52.32 39.52
N LYS A 193 1.18 -53.37 39.71
CA LYS A 193 2.62 -53.33 39.50
C LYS A 193 2.90 -53.14 38.03
N PRO A 194 3.91 -52.34 37.66
CA PRO A 194 4.24 -52.11 36.24
C PRO A 194 4.97 -53.29 35.65
N ASP A 195 4.44 -53.81 34.57
CA ASP A 195 5.14 -54.69 33.64
C ASP A 195 6.19 -53.86 32.86
N THR A 196 7.39 -54.43 32.73
CA THR A 196 8.58 -53.78 32.22
C THR A 196 8.54 -53.63 30.70
N ALA A 197 8.03 -52.53 30.20
CA ALA A 197 8.35 -52.02 28.89
C ALA A 197 9.38 -50.87 29.01
N PRO A 198 10.39 -50.78 28.15
CA PRO A 198 11.40 -49.72 28.28
C PRO A 198 10.75 -48.34 28.15
N LYS A 199 10.93 -47.55 29.22
CA LYS A 199 10.59 -46.13 29.18
C LYS A 199 11.33 -45.44 28.03
N PRO A 200 10.65 -44.61 27.18
CA PRO A 200 11.36 -43.67 26.37
C PRO A 200 12.15 -42.70 27.26
N PRO A 201 13.29 -42.18 26.81
CA PRO A 201 14.12 -41.28 27.58
C PRO A 201 13.31 -40.06 28.05
N ALA A 202 13.51 -39.73 29.33
CA ALA A 202 12.90 -38.58 29.96
C ALA A 202 13.59 -37.29 29.48
N ASP A 203 13.12 -36.72 28.36
CA ASP A 203 13.48 -35.38 27.95
C ASP A 203 12.31 -34.39 28.13
N GLY A 204 12.02 -34.09 29.39
CA GLY A 204 11.02 -33.11 29.76
C GLY A 204 11.37 -31.65 29.41
N ALA A 205 12.61 -31.40 28.98
CA ALA A 205 13.07 -30.07 28.56
C ALA A 205 12.94 -29.82 27.07
N ASP A 206 12.93 -30.87 26.24
CA ASP A 206 12.86 -30.73 24.74
C ASP A 206 11.41 -30.78 24.20
N ALA A 207 10.46 -31.28 25.01
CA ALA A 207 9.07 -31.42 24.53
C ALA A 207 8.32 -30.09 24.35
N ASP A 208 8.78 -29.01 24.97
CA ASP A 208 8.18 -27.66 24.88
C ASP A 208 8.95 -26.71 23.96
N ARG A 209 10.05 -27.16 23.36
CA ARG A 209 10.85 -26.33 22.44
C ARG A 209 10.23 -26.33 21.06
N GLU A 210 9.68 -25.19 20.63
CA GLU A 210 9.35 -24.98 19.22
C GLU A 210 10.64 -24.71 18.44
N SER A 211 10.88 -25.48 17.36
CA SER A 211 12.00 -25.24 16.47
C SER A 211 11.76 -23.97 15.65
N ASP A 212 12.76 -23.11 15.56
CA ASP A 212 12.81 -21.95 14.67
C ASP A 212 13.31 -22.29 13.25
N VAL A 213 13.68 -23.55 13.03
CA VAL A 213 14.08 -24.06 11.71
C VAL A 213 12.87 -24.21 10.81
N ARG A 214 12.99 -23.66 9.60
CA ARG A 214 11.93 -23.70 8.57
C ARG A 214 12.30 -24.68 7.46
N VAL A 215 11.40 -25.63 7.20
CA VAL A 215 11.48 -26.51 6.03
C VAL A 215 10.57 -25.91 4.95
N ILE A 216 11.17 -25.42 3.87
CA ILE A 216 10.46 -24.74 2.78
C ILE A 216 10.13 -25.75 1.69
N THR A 217 8.87 -25.84 1.31
CA THR A 217 8.35 -26.78 0.31
C THR A 217 7.46 -26.14 -0.75
N ARG A 218 7.21 -24.81 -0.66
CA ARG A 218 6.38 -24.04 -1.60
C ARG A 218 7.20 -22.97 -2.29
N SER A 219 6.84 -22.63 -3.52
CA SER A 219 7.51 -21.61 -4.33
C SER A 219 7.49 -20.23 -3.71
N VAL A 220 6.34 -19.82 -3.18
CA VAL A 220 6.20 -18.58 -2.40
C VAL A 220 6.20 -18.96 -0.92
N TYR A 221 7.23 -18.59 -0.19
CA TYR A 221 7.42 -18.94 1.22
C TYR A 221 7.61 -17.75 2.14
N ARG A 222 7.74 -16.58 1.57
CA ARG A 222 7.84 -15.29 2.26
C ARG A 222 7.14 -14.21 1.44
N LEU A 223 6.66 -13.17 2.10
CA LEU A 223 6.05 -12.01 1.46
C LEU A 223 6.59 -10.72 2.07
N ASN A 224 6.74 -9.71 1.25
CA ASN A 224 7.16 -8.39 1.67
C ASN A 224 6.20 -7.84 2.75
N GLY A 225 6.76 -7.32 3.85
CA GLY A 225 6.00 -6.83 4.99
C GLY A 225 5.40 -7.91 5.90
N ALA A 226 5.14 -9.12 5.42
CA ALA A 226 4.62 -10.24 6.22
C ALA A 226 5.71 -11.18 6.75
N GLY A 227 6.88 -11.22 6.10
CA GLY A 227 7.94 -12.15 6.46
C GLY A 227 7.68 -13.56 5.94
N TYR A 228 8.17 -14.56 6.67
CA TYR A 228 7.97 -15.97 6.31
C TYR A 228 6.53 -16.41 6.58
N LEU A 229 5.93 -17.08 5.58
CA LEU A 229 4.55 -17.57 5.66
C LEU A 229 4.43 -18.84 6.50
N ASP A 230 3.38 -18.90 7.32
CA ASP A 230 3.07 -20.06 8.16
C ASP A 230 1.89 -20.86 7.58
N TYR A 231 2.16 -21.71 6.62
CA TYR A 231 1.16 -22.55 5.96
C TYR A 231 0.52 -23.63 6.84
N LYS A 232 1.01 -23.79 8.09
CA LYS A 232 0.41 -24.72 9.07
C LYS A 232 -0.77 -24.07 9.81
N HIS A 233 -0.92 -22.75 9.70
CA HIS A 233 -1.94 -21.96 10.36
C HIS A 233 -2.68 -21.09 9.35
N PRO A 234 -3.51 -21.68 8.48
CA PRO A 234 -4.35 -20.93 7.57
C PRO A 234 -5.37 -20.09 8.35
N GLY A 235 -5.71 -18.93 7.81
CA GLY A 235 -6.73 -18.05 8.38
C GLY A 235 -8.13 -18.62 8.19
N HIS A 236 -8.90 -18.73 9.28
CA HIS A 236 -10.26 -19.28 9.29
C HIS A 236 -11.28 -18.29 9.82
N ILE A 237 -12.55 -18.49 9.45
CA ILE A 237 -13.69 -17.70 9.89
C ILE A 237 -14.17 -18.23 11.23
N TRP A 238 -14.30 -17.32 12.17
CA TRP A 238 -14.83 -17.54 13.52
C TRP A 238 -16.03 -16.64 13.75
N VAL A 239 -16.90 -17.04 14.67
CA VAL A 239 -18.00 -16.21 15.15
C VAL A 239 -18.01 -16.19 16.69
N VAL A 240 -18.55 -15.12 17.22
CA VAL A 240 -18.79 -14.96 18.67
C VAL A 240 -20.12 -14.21 18.85
N ALA A 241 -20.85 -14.54 19.92
CA ALA A 241 -22.01 -13.75 20.33
C ALA A 241 -21.55 -12.31 20.68
N ALA A 242 -22.34 -11.31 20.27
CA ALA A 242 -22.03 -9.92 20.58
C ALA A 242 -22.22 -9.67 22.09
N PRO A 243 -21.17 -9.40 22.87
CA PRO A 243 -21.29 -9.14 24.30
C PRO A 243 -22.02 -7.81 24.54
N GLN A 244 -22.88 -7.75 25.54
CA GLN A 244 -23.63 -6.55 25.93
C GLN A 244 -23.02 -5.88 27.18
N SER A 245 -22.11 -6.57 27.87
CA SER A 245 -21.37 -6.08 29.02
C SER A 245 -19.98 -6.72 29.13
N SER A 246 -19.12 -6.13 29.97
CA SER A 246 -17.78 -6.68 30.26
C SER A 246 -17.83 -8.02 31.02
N ASP A 247 -18.97 -8.36 31.63
CA ASP A 247 -19.15 -9.55 32.43
C ASP A 247 -19.65 -10.76 31.62
N ASP A 248 -19.98 -10.52 30.32
CA ASP A 248 -20.47 -11.59 29.43
C ASP A 248 -19.31 -12.55 29.06
N ASP A 249 -19.40 -13.82 29.51
CA ASP A 249 -18.46 -14.87 29.11
C ASP A 249 -18.82 -15.43 27.71
N VAL A 250 -18.52 -14.68 26.64
CA VAL A 250 -18.75 -15.11 25.28
C VAL A 250 -17.60 -15.97 24.77
N LYS A 251 -17.91 -17.06 24.06
CA LYS A 251 -16.90 -18.00 23.54
C LYS A 251 -16.87 -18.00 22.03
N PRO A 252 -15.72 -17.66 21.42
CA PRO A 252 -15.56 -17.78 19.98
C PRO A 252 -15.71 -19.21 19.49
N LYS A 253 -16.40 -19.39 18.37
CA LYS A 253 -16.60 -20.65 17.67
C LYS A 253 -15.99 -20.58 16.28
N GLN A 254 -15.13 -21.55 15.94
CA GLN A 254 -14.60 -21.70 14.60
C GLN A 254 -15.69 -22.25 13.67
N LEU A 255 -15.88 -21.60 12.50
CA LEU A 255 -16.87 -22.03 11.50
C LEU A 255 -16.24 -22.77 10.32
N THR A 256 -15.05 -22.38 9.91
CA THR A 256 -14.33 -23.03 8.80
C THR A 256 -13.03 -23.64 9.32
N SER A 257 -12.55 -24.67 8.63
CA SER A 257 -11.33 -25.38 9.01
C SER A 257 -10.70 -26.03 7.76
N GLY A 258 -9.49 -26.59 7.93
CA GLY A 258 -8.77 -27.28 6.86
C GLY A 258 -7.42 -26.63 6.56
N LYS A 259 -6.90 -26.91 5.35
CA LYS A 259 -5.55 -26.48 4.95
C LYS A 259 -5.49 -25.19 4.12
N TYR A 260 -6.64 -24.60 3.80
CA TYR A 260 -6.75 -23.40 2.99
C TYR A 260 -7.33 -22.25 3.80
N SER A 261 -6.85 -21.06 3.52
CA SER A 261 -7.38 -19.84 4.12
C SER A 261 -8.66 -19.37 3.44
N GLU A 262 -9.50 -18.66 4.20
CA GLU A 262 -10.57 -17.84 3.68
C GLU A 262 -10.10 -16.40 3.55
N ASP A 263 -10.30 -15.79 2.36
CA ASP A 263 -9.75 -14.47 2.06
C ASP A 263 -10.70 -13.33 2.44
N ALA A 264 -11.85 -13.25 1.80
CA ALA A 264 -12.85 -12.22 2.05
C ALA A 264 -14.18 -12.88 2.43
N PHE A 265 -14.88 -12.33 3.43
CA PHE A 265 -16.17 -12.84 3.86
C PHE A 265 -17.21 -11.73 4.03
N ALA A 266 -18.48 -12.09 3.91
CA ALA A 266 -19.63 -11.21 4.08
C ALA A 266 -20.84 -11.98 4.63
N TRP A 267 -21.63 -11.30 5.46
CA TRP A 267 -22.90 -11.87 5.96
C TRP A 267 -23.99 -11.87 4.88
N SER A 268 -24.83 -12.91 4.88
CA SER A 268 -26.13 -12.84 4.21
C SER A 268 -27.03 -11.79 4.89
N PRO A 269 -27.93 -11.10 4.16
CA PRO A 269 -28.81 -10.08 4.72
C PRO A 269 -29.70 -10.57 5.87
N ASP A 270 -30.05 -11.86 5.89
CA ASP A 270 -30.86 -12.52 6.92
C ASP A 270 -30.04 -13.02 8.13
N SER A 271 -28.74 -12.74 8.16
CA SER A 271 -27.81 -13.16 9.22
C SER A 271 -27.65 -14.68 9.40
N THR A 272 -28.11 -15.50 8.46
CA THR A 272 -28.07 -16.95 8.60
C THR A 272 -26.79 -17.58 8.07
N HIS A 273 -26.15 -16.96 7.07
CA HIS A 273 -24.96 -17.49 6.39
C HIS A 273 -23.85 -16.45 6.31
N ILE A 274 -22.62 -16.97 6.21
CA ILE A 274 -21.45 -16.20 5.82
C ILE A 274 -20.98 -16.73 4.47
N TYR A 275 -20.96 -15.86 3.47
CA TYR A 275 -20.32 -16.09 2.18
C TYR A 275 -18.86 -15.69 2.27
N TYR A 276 -17.98 -16.46 1.63
CA TYR A 276 -16.55 -16.16 1.60
C TYR A 276 -15.89 -16.67 0.32
N THR A 277 -14.74 -16.12 0.03
CA THR A 277 -13.88 -16.59 -1.06
C THR A 277 -12.68 -17.35 -0.52
N THR A 278 -12.23 -18.34 -1.28
CA THR A 278 -11.04 -19.13 -0.95
C THR A 278 -10.41 -19.67 -2.24
N ASN A 279 -9.11 -19.82 -2.26
CA ASN A 279 -8.40 -20.52 -3.32
C ASN A 279 -7.93 -21.88 -2.80
N ARG A 280 -8.61 -22.96 -3.21
CA ARG A 280 -8.33 -24.33 -2.75
C ARG A 280 -7.34 -25.05 -3.66
N VAL A 281 -6.24 -24.39 -4.00
CA VAL A 281 -5.12 -24.94 -4.76
C VAL A 281 -3.91 -25.08 -3.84
N ASP A 282 -3.21 -26.19 -3.87
CA ASP A 282 -2.08 -26.47 -2.97
C ASP A 282 -0.90 -25.55 -3.20
N ASP A 283 -0.50 -25.34 -4.45
CA ASP A 283 0.47 -24.31 -4.83
C ASP A 283 -0.09 -23.45 -5.95
N PRO A 284 -0.70 -22.31 -5.62
CA PRO A 284 -1.34 -21.42 -6.60
C PRO A 284 -0.35 -20.76 -7.57
N SER A 285 0.97 -20.88 -7.33
CA SER A 285 1.99 -20.30 -8.21
C SER A 285 1.97 -20.88 -9.62
N TYR A 286 1.48 -22.12 -9.77
CA TYR A 286 1.36 -22.81 -11.06
C TYR A 286 0.02 -22.60 -11.77
N GLU A 287 -0.95 -21.97 -11.10
CA GLU A 287 -2.32 -21.83 -11.59
C GLU A 287 -2.64 -20.37 -11.97
N LEU A 288 -3.60 -20.18 -12.85
CA LEU A 288 -4.18 -18.85 -13.09
C LEU A 288 -4.94 -18.36 -11.85
N PRO A 289 -4.96 -17.07 -11.53
CA PRO A 289 -5.72 -16.53 -10.42
C PRO A 289 -7.18 -16.97 -10.47
N ARG A 290 -7.66 -17.53 -9.36
CA ARG A 290 -9.05 -18.00 -9.23
C ARG A 290 -9.48 -17.93 -7.78
N ALA A 291 -10.78 -17.87 -7.57
CA ALA A 291 -11.39 -18.04 -6.26
C ALA A 291 -12.70 -18.81 -6.39
N ASP A 292 -12.99 -19.61 -5.38
CA ASP A 292 -14.31 -20.24 -5.22
C ASP A 292 -15.10 -19.48 -4.15
N VAL A 293 -16.39 -19.30 -4.37
CA VAL A 293 -17.33 -18.72 -3.41
C VAL A 293 -18.02 -19.85 -2.66
N TYR A 294 -17.93 -19.80 -1.34
CA TYR A 294 -18.59 -20.75 -0.43
C TYR A 294 -19.54 -20.02 0.51
N ALA A 295 -20.51 -20.76 1.05
CA ALA A 295 -21.36 -20.33 2.14
C ALA A 295 -21.27 -21.32 3.31
N VAL A 296 -21.29 -20.80 4.54
CA VAL A 296 -21.35 -21.59 5.77
C VAL A 296 -22.46 -21.04 6.68
N HIS A 297 -23.23 -21.91 7.35
CA HIS A 297 -24.26 -21.48 8.29
C HIS A 297 -23.64 -20.93 9.57
N ALA A 298 -23.99 -19.70 9.93
CA ALA A 298 -23.32 -18.95 10.99
C ALA A 298 -23.52 -19.55 12.40
N ALA A 299 -24.72 -20.04 12.72
CA ALA A 299 -25.01 -20.58 14.04
C ALA A 299 -24.66 -22.07 14.17
N ALA A 300 -25.08 -22.89 13.19
CA ALA A 300 -24.90 -24.33 13.24
C ALA A 300 -23.46 -24.75 12.90
N GLY A 301 -22.76 -24.00 12.06
CA GLY A 301 -21.57 -24.48 11.38
C GLY A 301 -21.97 -25.54 10.36
N GLY A 302 -21.15 -26.56 10.17
CA GLY A 302 -21.36 -27.65 9.24
C GLY A 302 -20.43 -27.52 8.04
N ASP A 303 -20.61 -28.42 7.06
CA ASP A 303 -19.77 -28.41 5.86
C ASP A 303 -20.10 -27.21 4.97
N PRO A 304 -19.10 -26.38 4.63
CA PRO A 304 -19.29 -25.26 3.73
C PRO A 304 -19.76 -25.71 2.35
N GLN A 305 -20.77 -25.04 1.81
CA GLN A 305 -21.30 -25.32 0.48
C GLN A 305 -20.64 -24.41 -0.56
N LYS A 306 -20.10 -25.01 -1.61
CA LYS A 306 -19.61 -24.25 -2.77
C LYS A 306 -20.79 -23.70 -3.57
N ILE A 307 -20.80 -22.39 -3.77
CA ILE A 307 -21.88 -21.66 -4.48
C ILE A 307 -21.48 -21.40 -5.93
N ALA A 308 -20.27 -20.91 -6.17
CA ALA A 308 -19.82 -20.54 -7.50
C ALA A 308 -18.28 -20.56 -7.61
N SER A 309 -17.76 -20.44 -8.84
CA SER A 309 -16.35 -20.27 -9.14
C SER A 309 -16.13 -18.97 -9.92
N ILE A 310 -15.05 -18.28 -9.61
CA ILE A 310 -14.57 -17.09 -10.31
C ILE A 310 -13.19 -17.41 -10.87
N ASN A 311 -13.08 -17.51 -12.20
CA ASN A 311 -11.83 -17.80 -12.89
C ASN A 311 -10.98 -16.53 -13.09
N MET A 312 -10.88 -15.73 -12.05
CA MET A 312 -10.10 -14.49 -11.93
C MET A 312 -9.69 -14.32 -10.48
N GLY A 313 -8.79 -13.38 -10.19
CA GLY A 313 -8.44 -12.96 -8.82
C GLY A 313 -9.39 -11.85 -8.34
N PRO A 314 -10.56 -12.15 -7.73
CA PRO A 314 -11.50 -11.13 -7.31
C PRO A 314 -10.99 -10.35 -6.10
N ARG A 315 -11.25 -9.04 -6.08
CA ARG A 315 -10.96 -8.13 -4.97
C ARG A 315 -12.14 -7.18 -4.73
N ALA A 316 -12.14 -6.47 -3.61
CA ALA A 316 -13.19 -5.51 -3.24
C ALA A 316 -14.62 -6.11 -3.28
N ILE A 317 -14.75 -7.36 -2.86
CA ILE A 317 -15.97 -8.17 -2.97
C ILE A 317 -17.08 -7.62 -2.09
N SER A 318 -18.31 -7.55 -2.61
CA SER A 318 -19.50 -7.23 -1.81
C SER A 318 -20.78 -7.91 -2.32
N LEU A 319 -21.70 -8.21 -1.38
CA LEU A 319 -23.03 -8.76 -1.66
C LEU A 319 -24.04 -7.65 -1.97
N SER A 320 -24.96 -7.92 -2.88
CA SER A 320 -26.13 -7.06 -3.11
C SER A 320 -27.04 -7.00 -1.88
N PRO A 321 -27.86 -5.93 -1.73
CA PRO A 321 -28.77 -5.79 -0.59
C PRO A 321 -29.78 -6.93 -0.44
N ASP A 322 -30.16 -7.57 -1.54
CA ASP A 322 -31.05 -8.75 -1.56
C ASP A 322 -30.31 -10.08 -1.34
N GLY A 323 -28.97 -10.06 -1.22
CA GLY A 323 -28.12 -11.23 -1.01
C GLY A 323 -28.02 -12.19 -2.20
N LYS A 324 -28.51 -11.82 -3.40
CA LYS A 324 -28.57 -12.71 -4.55
C LYS A 324 -27.44 -12.53 -5.55
N ARG A 325 -26.72 -11.42 -5.48
CA ARG A 325 -25.63 -11.08 -6.41
C ARG A 325 -24.36 -10.72 -5.67
N LEU A 326 -23.24 -10.94 -6.35
CA LEU A 326 -21.90 -10.57 -5.92
C LEU A 326 -21.33 -9.53 -6.89
N ALA A 327 -20.78 -8.44 -6.37
CA ALA A 327 -19.95 -7.49 -7.11
C ALA A 327 -18.50 -7.58 -6.67
N PHE A 328 -17.58 -7.44 -7.61
CA PHE A 328 -16.14 -7.47 -7.34
C PHE A 328 -15.35 -6.80 -8.46
N CYS A 329 -14.10 -6.47 -8.19
CA CYS A 329 -13.16 -6.04 -9.21
C CYS A 329 -12.16 -7.16 -9.50
N ALA A 330 -11.86 -7.38 -10.78
CA ALA A 330 -10.88 -8.36 -11.23
C ALA A 330 -10.39 -8.06 -12.64
N SER A 331 -9.16 -8.50 -12.94
CA SER A 331 -8.62 -8.55 -14.28
C SER A 331 -8.86 -9.92 -14.90
N VAL A 332 -9.11 -9.98 -16.21
CA VAL A 332 -9.17 -11.26 -16.93
C VAL A 332 -7.80 -11.93 -16.95
N ASN A 333 -7.80 -13.26 -16.89
CA ASN A 333 -6.56 -14.04 -16.85
C ASN A 333 -5.91 -14.24 -18.22
N GLU A 334 -6.72 -14.25 -19.29
CA GLU A 334 -6.30 -14.59 -20.64
C GLU A 334 -6.73 -13.53 -21.65
N PRO A 335 -5.87 -13.20 -22.64
CA PRO A 335 -4.51 -13.74 -22.79
C PRO A 335 -3.58 -13.31 -21.64
N VAL A 336 -2.56 -14.11 -21.32
CA VAL A 336 -1.58 -13.75 -20.30
C VAL A 336 -0.83 -12.50 -20.74
N GLN A 337 -0.86 -11.48 -19.92
CA GLN A 337 -0.27 -10.16 -20.20
C GLN A 337 0.58 -9.70 -19.03
N SER A 338 1.48 -8.73 -19.25
CA SER A 338 2.21 -8.06 -18.16
C SER A 338 1.28 -7.19 -17.34
N TYR A 339 0.28 -6.62 -17.99
CA TYR A 339 -0.77 -5.82 -17.40
C TYR A 339 -2.13 -6.16 -18.03
N THR A 340 -3.10 -6.42 -17.19
CA THR A 340 -4.51 -6.48 -17.56
C THR A 340 -5.30 -5.55 -16.67
N GLU A 341 -6.00 -4.61 -17.27
CA GLU A 341 -6.82 -3.62 -16.60
C GLU A 341 -7.86 -4.28 -15.70
N PRO A 342 -8.01 -3.81 -14.45
CA PRO A 342 -9.06 -4.32 -13.58
C PRO A 342 -10.41 -3.71 -13.91
N ASP A 343 -11.37 -4.59 -14.15
CA ASP A 343 -12.77 -4.29 -14.43
C ASP A 343 -13.68 -4.47 -13.22
N LEU A 344 -14.90 -3.91 -13.30
CA LEU A 344 -15.99 -4.14 -12.37
C LEU A 344 -16.92 -5.24 -12.89
N TRP A 345 -17.13 -6.25 -12.06
CA TRP A 345 -17.92 -7.44 -12.37
C TRP A 345 -19.12 -7.60 -11.45
N VAL A 346 -20.19 -8.18 -11.96
CA VAL A 346 -21.34 -8.62 -11.19
C VAL A 346 -21.72 -10.04 -11.62
N MET A 347 -22.10 -10.88 -10.65
CA MET A 347 -22.59 -12.24 -10.92
C MET A 347 -23.72 -12.62 -9.97
N ASP A 348 -24.60 -13.50 -10.39
CA ASP A 348 -25.59 -14.11 -9.52
C ASP A 348 -24.93 -15.15 -8.60
N LEU A 349 -25.42 -15.28 -7.36
CA LEU A 349 -24.99 -16.33 -6.43
C LEU A 349 -25.77 -17.61 -6.69
N ALA A 350 -25.48 -18.27 -7.81
CA ALA A 350 -26.08 -19.52 -8.23
C ALA A 350 -25.02 -20.43 -8.85
N ALA A 351 -25.30 -21.73 -8.84
CA ALA A 351 -24.45 -22.70 -9.52
C ALA A 351 -24.34 -22.34 -11.01
N ASP A 352 -23.12 -22.47 -11.55
CA ASP A 352 -22.76 -22.17 -12.94
C ASP A 352 -23.01 -20.73 -13.42
N ALA A 353 -23.30 -19.79 -12.50
CA ALA A 353 -23.39 -18.37 -12.81
C ALA A 353 -22.05 -17.83 -13.33
N LYS A 354 -22.12 -17.05 -14.40
CA LYS A 354 -20.92 -16.40 -14.99
C LYS A 354 -20.88 -14.93 -14.64
N PRO A 355 -19.71 -14.40 -14.26
CA PRO A 355 -19.55 -12.97 -14.07
C PRO A 355 -19.82 -12.19 -15.35
N ARG A 356 -20.52 -11.05 -15.22
CA ARG A 356 -20.74 -10.07 -16.28
C ARG A 356 -19.85 -8.87 -16.04
N ASN A 357 -19.06 -8.50 -17.04
CA ASN A 357 -18.24 -7.28 -17.02
C ASN A 357 -19.13 -6.04 -17.22
N LEU A 358 -19.10 -5.11 -16.29
CA LEU A 358 -19.86 -3.83 -16.38
C LEU A 358 -19.06 -2.71 -17.05
N THR A 359 -17.75 -2.85 -17.15
CA THR A 359 -16.83 -1.81 -17.60
C THR A 359 -16.03 -2.18 -18.85
N ALA A 360 -16.44 -3.21 -19.58
CA ALA A 360 -15.76 -3.70 -20.79
C ALA A 360 -15.51 -2.63 -21.89
N SER A 361 -16.24 -1.53 -21.88
CA SER A 361 -16.05 -0.39 -22.80
C SER A 361 -15.40 0.84 -22.14
N PHE A 362 -14.97 0.71 -20.89
CA PHE A 362 -14.36 1.79 -20.10
C PHE A 362 -12.88 1.49 -19.92
N ASP A 363 -12.05 2.03 -20.78
CA ASP A 363 -10.60 1.76 -20.89
C ASP A 363 -9.80 2.51 -19.79
N TYR A 364 -10.18 2.30 -18.51
CA TYR A 364 -9.50 2.82 -17.33
C TYR A 364 -9.66 1.89 -16.13
N ASP A 365 -8.68 1.93 -15.23
CA ASP A 365 -8.62 1.08 -14.03
C ASP A 365 -9.77 1.33 -13.06
N VAL A 366 -10.55 0.29 -12.75
CA VAL A 366 -11.57 0.32 -11.70
C VAL A 366 -11.03 -0.30 -10.41
N CYS A 367 -11.48 0.16 -9.25
CA CYS A 367 -10.92 -0.20 -7.93
C CYS A 367 -9.40 0.06 -7.85
N SER A 368 -8.97 1.12 -8.47
CA SER A 368 -7.57 1.52 -8.56
C SER A 368 -7.41 3.00 -8.23
N GLY A 369 -6.19 3.40 -7.91
CA GLY A 369 -5.86 4.77 -7.54
C GLY A 369 -4.53 5.20 -8.13
N VAL A 370 -4.07 6.39 -7.73
CA VAL A 370 -2.75 6.93 -8.06
C VAL A 370 -1.86 6.91 -6.83
N GLY A 371 -0.55 6.78 -7.03
CA GLY A 371 0.41 6.56 -5.97
C GLY A 371 1.12 7.84 -5.51
N GLY A 372 1.28 7.98 -4.19
CA GLY A 372 2.17 8.90 -3.50
C GLY A 372 2.92 8.16 -2.39
N ASP A 373 3.73 8.87 -1.63
CA ASP A 373 4.52 8.31 -0.54
C ASP A 373 3.85 8.41 0.85
N GLN A 374 2.61 8.96 0.92
CA GLN A 374 1.89 9.20 2.17
C GLN A 374 0.63 8.34 2.34
N GLY A 375 0.62 7.11 1.84
CA GLY A 375 -0.41 6.14 2.22
C GLY A 375 -0.46 5.94 3.74
N THR A 376 -1.68 5.73 4.30
CA THR A 376 -1.89 5.64 5.75
C THR A 376 -1.18 4.42 6.35
N PRO A 377 -0.12 4.59 7.17
CA PRO A 377 0.61 3.47 7.73
C PRO A 377 -0.20 2.77 8.82
N ARG A 378 -0.16 1.42 8.86
CA ARG A 378 -0.72 0.56 9.93
C ARG A 378 -2.21 0.72 10.24
N ALA A 379 -3.00 1.45 9.45
CA ALA A 379 -4.41 1.69 9.75
C ALA A 379 -5.32 0.49 9.45
N GLY A 380 -4.88 -0.44 8.61
CA GLY A 380 -5.72 -1.53 8.12
C GLY A 380 -6.85 -1.05 7.19
N GLY A 381 -7.83 -1.93 6.98
CA GLY A 381 -8.99 -1.64 6.16
C GLY A 381 -8.72 -1.69 4.65
N GLY A 382 -9.74 -2.09 3.89
CA GLY A 382 -9.77 -2.09 2.44
C GLY A 382 -11.11 -1.57 1.96
N ASP A 383 -11.17 -1.06 0.74
CA ASP A 383 -12.43 -0.67 0.14
C ASP A 383 -13.13 -1.88 -0.46
N ARG A 384 -14.45 -1.83 -0.49
CA ARG A 384 -15.33 -2.78 -1.17
C ARG A 384 -16.14 -2.03 -2.20
N VAL A 385 -16.55 -2.72 -3.25
CA VAL A 385 -17.58 -2.19 -4.14
C VAL A 385 -18.83 -1.91 -3.32
N VAL A 386 -19.44 -0.75 -3.44
CA VAL A 386 -20.65 -0.37 -2.72
C VAL A 386 -21.85 -0.54 -3.65
N TRP A 387 -22.94 -1.16 -3.16
CA TRP A 387 -24.21 -1.24 -3.83
C TRP A 387 -25.12 -0.06 -3.44
N SER A 388 -25.92 0.44 -4.37
CA SER A 388 -27.10 1.24 -4.01
C SER A 388 -28.12 0.39 -3.26
N ALA A 389 -28.96 1.02 -2.41
CA ALA A 389 -29.96 0.32 -1.62
C ALA A 389 -30.97 -0.49 -2.48
N ASP A 390 -31.29 0.02 -3.67
CA ASP A 390 -32.17 -0.65 -4.66
C ASP A 390 -31.44 -1.75 -5.47
N GLY A 391 -30.14 -1.93 -5.29
CA GLY A 391 -29.33 -2.92 -6.00
C GLY A 391 -29.14 -2.64 -7.49
N ASN A 392 -29.43 -1.43 -7.98
CA ASN A 392 -29.36 -1.08 -9.41
C ASN A 392 -28.05 -0.38 -9.81
N SER A 393 -27.28 0.11 -8.86
CA SER A 393 -26.01 0.78 -9.10
C SER A 393 -24.90 0.25 -8.21
N LEU A 394 -23.67 0.34 -8.71
CA LEU A 394 -22.43 0.09 -7.97
C LEU A 394 -21.58 1.36 -7.89
N PHE A 395 -20.74 1.43 -6.86
CA PHE A 395 -19.83 2.54 -6.66
C PHE A 395 -18.42 2.00 -6.39
N ALA A 396 -17.44 2.54 -7.11
CA ALA A 396 -16.03 2.23 -6.96
C ALA A 396 -15.17 3.41 -7.41
N VAL A 397 -13.94 3.49 -6.91
CA VAL A 397 -12.94 4.47 -7.37
C VAL A 397 -12.35 3.99 -8.69
N THR A 398 -12.13 4.94 -9.60
CA THR A 398 -11.40 4.72 -10.86
C THR A 398 -10.19 5.62 -10.93
N ALA A 399 -9.10 5.09 -11.53
CA ALA A 399 -7.91 5.87 -11.83
C ALA A 399 -7.93 6.28 -13.32
N GLN A 400 -7.93 7.59 -13.59
CA GLN A 400 -8.01 8.15 -14.94
C GLN A 400 -7.01 9.31 -15.08
N GLU A 401 -6.02 9.14 -15.94
CA GLU A 401 -5.04 10.18 -16.28
C GLU A 401 -4.48 10.91 -15.04
N GLY A 402 -3.99 10.11 -14.05
CA GLY A 402 -3.40 10.64 -12.82
C GLY A 402 -4.40 11.19 -11.79
N ARG A 403 -5.68 10.92 -11.93
CA ARG A 403 -6.74 11.29 -10.98
C ARG A 403 -7.44 10.04 -10.48
N ALA A 404 -7.82 10.03 -9.20
CA ALA A 404 -8.64 8.96 -8.65
C ALA A 404 -9.95 9.54 -8.09
N ASN A 405 -11.08 9.17 -8.68
CA ASN A 405 -12.39 9.67 -8.33
C ASN A 405 -13.39 8.55 -8.11
N LEU A 406 -14.37 8.78 -7.21
CA LEU A 406 -15.49 7.86 -6.98
C LEU A 406 -16.51 7.96 -8.11
N MET A 407 -16.86 6.82 -8.69
CA MET A 407 -17.81 6.70 -9.80
C MET A 407 -19.01 5.85 -9.42
N GLN A 408 -20.16 6.14 -10.03
CA GLN A 408 -21.36 5.32 -10.03
C GLN A 408 -21.45 4.56 -11.36
N PHE A 409 -21.75 3.28 -11.29
CA PHE A 409 -21.96 2.37 -12.42
C PHE A 409 -23.38 1.85 -12.39
N ASP A 410 -24.21 2.19 -13.37
CA ASP A 410 -25.55 1.66 -13.52
C ASP A 410 -25.50 0.22 -14.08
N ILE A 411 -26.10 -0.73 -13.39
CA ILE A 411 -25.97 -2.16 -13.72
C ILE A 411 -26.70 -2.50 -15.03
N ALA A 412 -27.83 -1.88 -15.29
CA ALA A 412 -28.65 -2.20 -16.46
C ALA A 412 -28.06 -1.61 -17.75
N SER A 413 -27.68 -0.35 -17.72
CA SER A 413 -27.20 0.41 -18.88
C SER A 413 -25.69 0.45 -19.03
N SER A 414 -24.92 0.04 -18.01
CA SER A 414 -23.47 0.24 -17.92
C SER A 414 -23.03 1.70 -18.00
N LYS A 415 -23.94 2.66 -17.74
CA LYS A 415 -23.63 4.08 -17.69
C LYS A 415 -22.77 4.39 -16.48
N ILE A 416 -21.68 5.15 -16.68
CA ILE A 416 -20.76 5.60 -15.65
C ILE A 416 -20.98 7.08 -15.39
N THR A 417 -21.13 7.45 -14.12
CA THR A 417 -21.36 8.83 -13.70
C THR A 417 -20.44 9.17 -12.52
N PRO A 418 -19.68 10.27 -12.56
CA PRO A 418 -18.83 10.64 -11.43
C PRO A 418 -19.63 11.13 -10.23
N VAL A 419 -19.31 10.60 -9.04
CA VAL A 419 -19.75 11.07 -7.72
C VAL A 419 -18.81 12.18 -7.26
N THR A 420 -17.49 11.99 -7.41
CA THR A 420 -16.50 13.04 -7.16
C THR A 420 -15.79 13.43 -8.44
N LYS A 421 -15.23 14.63 -8.49
CA LYS A 421 -14.52 15.17 -9.65
C LYS A 421 -13.37 16.05 -9.17
N GLY A 422 -12.33 16.15 -9.96
CA GLY A 422 -11.25 17.11 -9.71
C GLY A 422 -9.86 16.49 -9.78
N ASN A 423 -8.87 17.35 -9.61
CA ASN A 423 -7.47 17.03 -9.55
C ASN A 423 -7.14 16.55 -8.12
N GLN A 424 -7.44 15.27 -7.86
CA GLN A 424 -7.38 14.69 -6.52
C GLN A 424 -7.24 13.16 -6.58
N ALA A 425 -6.95 12.56 -5.43
CA ALA A 425 -7.03 11.14 -5.19
C ALA A 425 -8.04 10.83 -4.09
N VAL A 426 -9.12 10.13 -4.43
CA VAL A 426 -10.00 9.49 -3.45
C VAL A 426 -9.31 8.20 -3.01
N GLU A 427 -8.75 8.20 -1.81
CA GLU A 427 -7.98 7.07 -1.27
C GLU A 427 -8.85 6.04 -0.57
N ARG A 428 -9.98 6.46 0.02
CA ARG A 428 -10.96 5.62 0.71
C ARG A 428 -12.36 6.18 0.53
N TYR A 429 -13.35 5.31 0.58
CA TYR A 429 -14.76 5.72 0.55
C TYR A 429 -15.65 4.76 1.33
N ARG A 430 -16.72 5.29 1.92
CA ARG A 430 -17.80 4.53 2.58
C ARG A 430 -19.11 5.23 2.31
N ALA A 431 -20.16 4.44 2.08
CA ALA A 431 -21.50 4.97 1.87
C ALA A 431 -22.27 5.08 3.18
N THR A 432 -23.25 5.98 3.22
CA THR A 432 -24.39 5.89 4.14
C THR A 432 -25.22 4.63 3.82
N HIS A 433 -26.08 4.23 4.75
CA HIS A 433 -26.85 2.96 4.61
C HIS A 433 -27.63 2.87 3.29
N ASP A 434 -28.16 3.98 2.80
CA ASP A 434 -28.92 4.08 1.55
C ASP A 434 -28.04 4.36 0.31
N ALA A 435 -26.75 4.54 0.51
CA ALA A 435 -25.79 4.96 -0.51
C ALA A 435 -26.20 6.26 -1.23
N ALA A 436 -26.91 7.17 -0.53
CA ALA A 436 -27.23 8.51 -1.02
C ALA A 436 -26.03 9.46 -0.88
N GLU A 437 -25.25 9.27 0.18
CA GLU A 437 -24.04 10.04 0.49
C GLU A 437 -22.84 9.13 0.73
N PHE A 438 -21.66 9.68 0.51
CA PHE A 438 -20.38 8.98 0.68
C PHE A 438 -19.42 9.81 1.51
N VAL A 439 -18.84 9.19 2.52
CA VAL A 439 -17.65 9.72 3.17
C VAL A 439 -16.45 9.27 2.35
N VAL A 440 -15.67 10.23 1.86
CA VAL A 440 -14.49 10.01 1.04
C VAL A 440 -13.26 10.62 1.70
N LEU A 441 -12.15 9.91 1.66
CA LEU A 441 -10.83 10.43 2.04
C LEU A 441 -10.19 10.98 0.77
N ILE A 442 -9.97 12.29 0.72
CA ILE A 442 -9.39 12.96 -0.45
C ILE A 442 -8.02 13.52 -0.11
N SER A 443 -7.02 13.15 -0.91
CA SER A 443 -5.68 13.73 -0.95
C SER A 443 -5.51 14.59 -2.20
N THR A 444 -4.67 15.63 -2.10
CA THR A 444 -4.26 16.50 -3.21
C THR A 444 -2.75 16.77 -3.10
N PRO A 445 -2.07 17.33 -4.09
CA PRO A 445 -0.64 17.64 -3.98
C PRO A 445 -0.25 18.50 -2.78
N THR A 446 -1.17 19.23 -2.20
CA THR A 446 -0.96 20.12 -1.03
C THR A 446 -1.70 19.69 0.24
N SER A 447 -2.32 18.51 0.25
CA SER A 447 -3.00 17.94 1.42
C SER A 447 -2.81 16.42 1.48
N ILE A 448 -2.34 15.91 2.62
CA ILE A 448 -2.16 14.47 2.84
C ILE A 448 -3.48 13.70 2.72
N GLY A 449 -4.56 14.28 3.23
CA GLY A 449 -5.90 13.72 3.14
C GLY A 449 -6.75 14.06 4.35
N ASP A 450 -8.01 14.41 4.06
CA ASP A 450 -9.09 14.67 5.02
C ASP A 450 -10.37 13.96 4.58
N LEU A 451 -11.32 13.79 5.51
CA LEU A 451 -12.63 13.23 5.21
C LEU A 451 -13.55 14.32 4.66
N PHE A 452 -14.27 13.95 3.63
CA PHE A 452 -15.31 14.79 3.01
C PHE A 452 -16.60 14.00 2.88
N LEU A 453 -17.73 14.68 2.89
CA LEU A 453 -19.05 14.16 2.54
C LEU A 453 -19.39 14.55 1.11
N ALA A 454 -19.59 13.56 0.25
CA ALA A 454 -20.00 13.72 -1.14
C ALA A 454 -21.40 13.16 -1.34
N ASP A 455 -22.23 13.81 -2.12
CA ASP A 455 -23.52 13.31 -2.56
C ASP A 455 -23.47 12.77 -4.01
N ARG A 456 -24.51 12.11 -4.45
CA ARG A 456 -24.60 11.54 -5.81
C ARG A 456 -24.81 12.59 -6.92
N SER A 457 -25.00 13.86 -6.58
CA SER A 457 -25.22 14.94 -7.56
C SER A 457 -23.94 15.33 -8.28
N GLY A 458 -22.77 14.96 -7.73
CA GLY A 458 -21.45 15.37 -8.20
C GLY A 458 -21.15 16.84 -7.89
N SER A 459 -21.81 17.42 -6.87
CA SER A 459 -21.44 18.69 -6.27
C SER A 459 -20.11 18.61 -5.54
N ALA A 460 -19.52 19.76 -5.18
CA ALA A 460 -18.26 19.79 -4.43
C ALA A 460 -18.45 19.12 -3.05
N PRO A 461 -17.61 18.15 -2.67
CA PRO A 461 -17.71 17.49 -1.38
C PRO A 461 -17.49 18.45 -0.22
N LYS A 462 -18.24 18.26 0.87
CA LYS A 462 -18.11 19.04 2.10
C LYS A 462 -17.03 18.47 2.99
N GLN A 463 -16.02 19.25 3.36
CA GLN A 463 -14.96 18.82 4.26
C GLN A 463 -15.49 18.58 5.69
N LEU A 464 -15.11 17.46 6.30
CA LEU A 464 -15.51 17.04 7.64
C LEU A 464 -14.37 17.10 8.65
N THR A 465 -13.12 16.95 8.20
CA THR A 465 -11.93 16.95 9.07
C THR A 465 -10.89 17.95 8.59
N HIS A 466 -10.04 18.40 9.52
CA HIS A 466 -8.96 19.38 9.33
C HIS A 466 -7.74 18.96 10.13
N ILE A 467 -7.34 17.66 10.02
CA ILE A 467 -6.39 17.07 10.98
C ILE A 467 -4.96 17.57 10.82
N ASN A 468 -4.60 18.07 9.65
CA ASN A 468 -3.27 18.61 9.35
C ASN A 468 -3.26 20.13 9.13
N ASP A 469 -4.37 20.83 9.15
CA ASP A 469 -4.49 22.27 8.80
C ASP A 469 -3.56 23.15 9.63
N LYS A 470 -3.41 22.87 10.93
CA LYS A 470 -2.50 23.62 11.81
C LYS A 470 -1.06 23.62 11.32
N LEU A 471 -0.56 22.50 10.79
CA LEU A 471 0.78 22.39 10.22
C LEU A 471 0.81 22.99 8.82
N PHE A 472 -0.11 22.58 7.95
CA PHE A 472 -0.09 22.91 6.53
C PHE A 472 -0.35 24.40 6.27
N SER A 473 -1.09 25.09 7.14
CA SER A 473 -1.26 26.55 7.05
C SER A 473 0.05 27.33 7.24
N GLN A 474 1.06 26.73 7.88
CA GLN A 474 2.38 27.31 8.11
C GLN A 474 3.39 26.99 7.01
N LEU A 475 3.04 26.06 6.07
CA LEU A 475 3.94 25.58 5.05
C LEU A 475 3.70 26.31 3.72
N ASN A 476 4.79 26.72 3.07
CA ASN A 476 4.81 27.16 1.70
C ASN A 476 5.00 25.93 0.80
N LEU A 477 3.89 25.32 0.35
CA LEU A 477 3.86 24.15 -0.50
C LEU A 477 3.78 24.56 -1.98
N SER A 478 4.28 23.70 -2.85
CA SER A 478 4.26 23.89 -4.29
C SER A 478 3.13 23.09 -4.94
N GLU A 479 2.33 23.74 -5.79
CA GLU A 479 1.40 23.06 -6.69
C GLU A 479 2.13 22.59 -7.95
N PRO A 480 1.90 21.36 -8.44
CA PRO A 480 2.53 20.88 -9.65
C PRO A 480 1.89 21.46 -10.91
N GLU A 481 2.73 21.70 -11.93
CA GLU A 481 2.30 21.98 -13.29
C GLU A 481 2.06 20.67 -14.05
N GLU A 482 0.84 20.41 -14.49
CA GLU A 482 0.51 19.27 -15.35
C GLU A 482 0.99 19.51 -16.77
N ILE A 483 1.67 18.54 -17.39
CA ILE A 483 2.14 18.62 -18.75
C ILE A 483 1.87 17.33 -19.54
N TRP A 484 1.70 17.48 -20.86
CA TRP A 484 1.72 16.40 -21.81
C TRP A 484 2.78 16.67 -22.86
N TYR A 485 3.57 15.66 -23.19
CA TYR A 485 4.60 15.79 -24.23
C TYR A 485 4.59 14.57 -25.17
N LEU A 486 5.22 14.72 -26.31
CA LEU A 486 5.34 13.65 -27.29
C LEU A 486 6.65 12.89 -27.09
N SER A 487 6.56 11.58 -27.05
CA SER A 487 7.71 10.69 -27.08
C SER A 487 8.24 10.53 -28.50
N PHE A 488 9.32 9.78 -28.66
CA PHE A 488 10.05 9.54 -29.91
C PHE A 488 9.18 8.96 -31.05
N ASP A 489 8.11 8.24 -30.70
CA ASP A 489 7.16 7.59 -31.63
C ASP A 489 5.84 8.35 -31.77
N GLY A 490 5.75 9.57 -31.22
CA GLY A 490 4.55 10.41 -31.27
C GLY A 490 3.51 10.08 -30.21
N ARG A 491 3.79 9.13 -29.29
CA ARG A 491 2.92 8.82 -28.14
C ARG A 491 2.89 9.97 -27.17
N LYS A 492 1.71 10.32 -26.68
CA LYS A 492 1.53 11.29 -25.60
C LYS A 492 1.90 10.69 -24.28
N ILE A 493 2.76 11.35 -23.54
CA ILE A 493 3.18 10.99 -22.20
C ILE A 493 2.72 12.08 -21.23
N HIS A 494 2.14 11.67 -20.12
CA HIS A 494 1.66 12.55 -19.07
C HIS A 494 2.71 12.72 -17.98
N ALA A 495 2.86 13.94 -17.44
CA ALA A 495 3.80 14.22 -16.37
C ALA A 495 3.39 15.45 -15.55
N TRP A 496 4.06 15.63 -14.43
CA TRP A 496 3.97 16.84 -13.63
C TRP A 496 5.35 17.42 -13.38
N ILE A 497 5.40 18.74 -13.28
CA ILE A 497 6.59 19.50 -12.89
C ILE A 497 6.29 20.19 -11.57
N GLN A 498 6.95 19.77 -10.49
CA GLN A 498 6.90 20.45 -9.21
C GLN A 498 8.07 21.42 -9.11
N LYS A 499 7.77 22.71 -8.98
CA LYS A 499 8.76 23.79 -8.92
C LYS A 499 9.01 24.18 -7.47
N PRO A 500 10.18 24.80 -7.15
CA PRO A 500 10.35 25.42 -5.83
C PRO A 500 9.21 26.38 -5.47
N PRO A 501 8.78 26.47 -4.21
CA PRO A 501 7.70 27.38 -3.81
C PRO A 501 7.95 28.86 -4.20
N ASP A 502 9.24 29.29 -4.17
CA ASP A 502 9.63 30.65 -4.55
C ASP A 502 10.27 30.68 -5.95
N PHE A 503 9.64 29.96 -6.89
CA PHE A 503 10.14 29.81 -8.26
C PHE A 503 10.21 31.15 -9.00
N ASP A 504 11.39 31.42 -9.62
CA ASP A 504 11.66 32.56 -10.47
C ASP A 504 12.10 32.06 -11.86
N ALA A 505 11.32 32.31 -12.90
CA ALA A 505 11.59 31.84 -14.27
C ALA A 505 12.91 32.42 -14.87
N ASN A 506 13.48 33.48 -14.28
CA ASN A 506 14.74 34.05 -14.71
C ASN A 506 15.98 33.35 -14.13
N LYS A 507 15.77 32.43 -13.18
CA LYS A 507 16.84 31.63 -12.56
C LYS A 507 16.98 30.28 -13.23
N LYS A 508 18.16 29.65 -13.04
CA LYS A 508 18.40 28.27 -13.44
C LYS A 508 18.36 27.36 -12.22
N TYR A 509 17.63 26.26 -12.35
CA TYR A 509 17.43 25.27 -11.30
C TYR A 509 18.03 23.92 -11.67
N PRO A 510 18.51 23.13 -10.71
CA PRO A 510 18.76 21.72 -10.95
C PRO A 510 17.42 20.98 -11.13
N LEU A 511 17.42 19.93 -11.96
CA LEU A 511 16.27 19.06 -12.21
C LEU A 511 16.49 17.69 -11.59
N ILE A 512 15.49 17.14 -10.93
CA ILE A 512 15.42 15.73 -10.54
C ILE A 512 14.31 15.07 -11.36
N LEU A 513 14.67 14.05 -12.14
CA LEU A 513 13.73 13.10 -12.72
C LEU A 513 13.40 12.05 -11.66
N ASN A 514 12.15 11.97 -11.22
CA ASN A 514 11.66 10.94 -10.29
C ASN A 514 10.80 9.93 -11.05
N ILE A 515 11.14 8.63 -10.95
CA ILE A 515 10.54 7.55 -11.72
C ILE A 515 9.75 6.65 -10.76
N HIS A 516 8.43 6.47 -11.00
CA HIS A 516 7.62 5.59 -10.18
C HIS A 516 8.00 4.12 -10.32
N GLY A 517 7.66 3.34 -9.31
CA GLY A 517 7.79 1.89 -9.33
C GLY A 517 6.68 1.21 -10.14
N GLY A 518 6.61 -0.08 -10.05
CA GLY A 518 5.70 -0.93 -10.80
C GLY A 518 6.50 -1.84 -11.73
N PRO A 519 6.39 -1.72 -13.08
CA PRO A 519 6.01 -0.54 -13.90
C PRO A 519 4.53 -0.16 -13.93
N HIS A 520 3.65 -1.10 -13.65
CA HIS A 520 2.19 -0.90 -13.64
C HIS A 520 1.74 -0.16 -12.38
N ALA A 521 1.97 1.14 -12.36
CA ALA A 521 1.55 2.11 -11.36
C ALA A 521 1.38 3.48 -12.05
N ALA A 522 0.91 4.49 -11.36
CA ALA A 522 0.83 5.85 -11.88
C ALA A 522 1.06 6.88 -10.78
N TYR A 523 1.83 7.92 -11.07
CA TYR A 523 1.80 9.18 -10.36
C TYR A 523 0.51 9.96 -10.69
N GLY A 524 0.16 10.91 -9.83
CA GLY A 524 -1.02 11.72 -10.07
C GLY A 524 -1.18 12.86 -9.07
N TRP A 525 -2.41 13.32 -8.94
CA TRP A 525 -2.83 14.41 -8.09
C TRP A 525 -3.02 13.94 -6.64
N VAL A 526 -1.91 13.65 -5.96
CA VAL A 526 -1.85 13.16 -4.59
C VAL A 526 -0.66 13.82 -3.88
N PHE A 527 -0.71 13.90 -2.56
CA PHE A 527 0.41 14.43 -1.78
C PHE A 527 1.60 13.48 -1.84
N ASP A 528 2.78 14.05 -2.11
CA ASP A 528 4.04 13.33 -2.03
C ASP A 528 5.08 14.18 -1.27
N HIS A 529 5.55 13.67 -0.12
CA HIS A 529 6.47 14.37 0.75
C HIS A 529 7.86 14.51 0.11
N GLU A 530 8.30 13.49 -0.62
CA GLU A 530 9.57 13.49 -1.32
C GLU A 530 9.62 14.62 -2.36
N PHE A 531 8.56 14.80 -3.16
CA PHE A 531 8.50 15.84 -4.17
C PHE A 531 8.41 17.23 -3.57
N GLN A 532 7.58 17.42 -2.55
CA GLN A 532 7.47 18.69 -1.83
C GLN A 532 8.80 19.07 -1.16
N TRP A 533 9.48 18.10 -0.55
CA TRP A 533 10.79 18.31 0.07
C TRP A 533 11.87 18.67 -0.96
N MET A 534 11.96 17.95 -2.08
CA MET A 534 12.89 18.28 -3.16
C MET A 534 12.62 19.68 -3.71
N ALA A 535 11.36 20.06 -3.91
CA ALA A 535 10.98 21.39 -4.35
C ALA A 535 11.37 22.47 -3.32
N ALA A 536 11.14 22.23 -2.02
CA ALA A 536 11.53 23.12 -0.94
C ALA A 536 13.06 23.30 -0.85
N LYS A 537 13.85 22.32 -1.33
CA LYS A 537 15.32 22.38 -1.43
C LYS A 537 15.83 23.06 -2.70
N GLY A 538 14.93 23.59 -3.51
CA GLY A 538 15.27 24.36 -4.71
C GLY A 538 15.45 23.52 -5.98
N TYR A 539 14.96 22.28 -6.00
CA TYR A 539 14.94 21.44 -7.19
C TYR A 539 13.64 21.60 -7.97
N VAL A 540 13.72 21.56 -9.29
CA VAL A 540 12.58 21.25 -10.14
C VAL A 540 12.45 19.73 -10.19
N VAL A 541 11.28 19.18 -9.92
CA VAL A 541 11.03 17.74 -9.92
C VAL A 541 10.11 17.41 -11.09
N LEU A 542 10.57 16.55 -11.99
CA LEU A 542 9.78 15.97 -13.06
C LEU A 542 9.39 14.54 -12.69
N TYR A 543 8.08 14.23 -12.68
CA TYR A 543 7.57 12.89 -12.41
C TYR A 543 6.55 12.47 -13.48
N PRO A 544 7.03 11.74 -14.51
CA PRO A 544 6.21 11.28 -15.63
C PRO A 544 5.56 9.93 -15.38
N ASN A 545 4.51 9.64 -16.15
CA ASN A 545 3.93 8.32 -16.33
C ASN A 545 4.33 7.78 -17.72
N PRO A 546 5.47 7.09 -17.86
CA PRO A 546 5.91 6.51 -19.13
C PRO A 546 4.99 5.37 -19.56
N ARG A 547 5.14 4.88 -20.81
CA ARG A 547 4.46 3.66 -21.25
C ARG A 547 4.64 2.53 -20.25
N GLY A 548 3.58 1.73 -20.02
CA GLY A 548 3.52 0.73 -18.95
C GLY A 548 2.80 1.21 -17.70
N SER A 549 2.60 2.53 -17.53
CA SER A 549 1.82 3.08 -16.42
C SER A 549 0.35 2.68 -16.49
N THR A 550 -0.30 2.55 -15.32
CA THR A 550 -1.75 2.39 -15.18
C THR A 550 -2.47 3.73 -15.38
N SER A 551 -3.80 3.76 -15.40
CA SER A 551 -4.59 4.98 -15.53
C SER A 551 -4.69 5.57 -16.95
N TYR A 552 -4.21 4.86 -17.98
CA TYR A 552 -4.16 5.30 -19.38
C TYR A 552 -4.68 4.24 -20.37
N GLY A 553 -5.42 3.26 -19.88
CA GLY A 553 -6.01 2.18 -20.65
C GLY A 553 -5.14 0.95 -20.84
N GLN A 554 -5.77 -0.13 -21.26
CA GLN A 554 -5.19 -1.47 -21.40
C GLN A 554 -3.95 -1.48 -22.30
N GLN A 555 -4.05 -0.82 -23.47
CA GLN A 555 -2.94 -0.82 -24.44
C GLN A 555 -1.71 -0.09 -23.91
N PHE A 556 -1.90 1.05 -23.24
CA PHE A 556 -0.80 1.83 -22.68
C PHE A 556 -0.08 1.10 -21.56
N GLY A 557 -0.84 0.41 -20.69
CA GLY A 557 -0.29 -0.40 -19.61
C GLY A 557 0.48 -1.62 -20.12
N ASN A 558 -0.06 -2.37 -21.09
CA ASN A 558 0.53 -3.63 -21.53
C ASN A 558 1.60 -3.50 -22.64
N ILE A 559 1.81 -2.31 -23.22
CA ILE A 559 2.74 -2.13 -24.35
C ILE A 559 4.19 -2.53 -24.05
N ILE A 560 4.56 -2.58 -22.78
CA ILE A 560 5.90 -2.95 -22.31
C ILE A 560 6.10 -4.47 -22.15
N GLN A 561 5.08 -5.28 -22.38
CA GLN A 561 5.20 -6.74 -22.29
C GLN A 561 6.37 -7.24 -23.14
N TYR A 562 7.27 -8.02 -22.53
CA TYR A 562 8.52 -8.54 -23.10
C TYR A 562 9.57 -7.46 -23.49
N HIS A 563 9.34 -6.18 -23.16
CA HIS A 563 10.18 -5.05 -23.56
C HIS A 563 10.49 -4.06 -22.42
N TYR A 564 10.49 -4.55 -21.16
CA TYR A 564 10.77 -3.73 -19.98
C TYR A 564 12.06 -4.17 -19.28
N PRO A 565 13.04 -3.25 -19.04
CA PRO A 565 13.12 -1.87 -19.53
C PRO A 565 13.34 -1.79 -21.05
N GLY A 566 12.94 -0.70 -21.66
CA GLY A 566 13.05 -0.51 -23.11
C GLY A 566 12.68 0.90 -23.58
N ASP A 567 11.61 1.03 -24.34
CA ASP A 567 11.14 2.31 -24.89
C ASP A 567 10.59 3.29 -23.83
N ASP A 568 10.24 2.80 -22.63
CA ASP A 568 9.94 3.59 -21.45
C ASP A 568 11.10 4.54 -21.07
N PHE A 569 12.35 4.10 -21.23
CA PHE A 569 13.52 4.98 -21.10
C PHE A 569 13.47 6.17 -22.05
N LYS A 570 13.04 5.96 -23.30
CA LYS A 570 12.94 7.05 -24.29
C LYS A 570 11.83 8.05 -23.93
N ASP A 571 10.72 7.58 -23.33
CA ASP A 571 9.67 8.44 -22.81
C ASP A 571 10.21 9.36 -21.70
N LEU A 572 11.01 8.80 -20.79
CA LEU A 572 11.64 9.55 -19.69
C LEU A 572 12.59 10.63 -20.23
N MET A 573 13.44 10.27 -21.22
CA MET A 573 14.37 11.22 -21.83
C MET A 573 13.67 12.34 -22.59
N ALA A 574 12.57 12.04 -23.27
CA ALA A 574 11.73 13.04 -23.94
C ALA A 574 11.11 14.03 -22.94
N GLY A 575 10.71 13.55 -21.77
CA GLY A 575 10.21 14.39 -20.67
C GLY A 575 11.28 15.36 -20.13
N VAL A 576 12.50 14.87 -19.94
CA VAL A 576 13.64 15.73 -19.55
C VAL A 576 13.89 16.80 -20.62
N ASP A 577 13.86 16.43 -21.91
CA ASP A 577 14.03 17.37 -23.01
C ASP A 577 12.93 18.44 -23.05
N GLU A 578 11.69 18.05 -22.74
CA GLU A 578 10.57 18.99 -22.69
C GLU A 578 10.75 20.04 -21.59
N VAL A 579 11.19 19.62 -20.39
CA VAL A 579 11.46 20.55 -19.29
C VAL A 579 12.65 21.47 -19.60
N LEU A 580 13.71 20.95 -20.25
CA LEU A 580 14.85 21.76 -20.67
C LEU A 580 14.47 22.87 -21.66
N LYS A 581 13.54 22.62 -22.59
CA LYS A 581 13.00 23.61 -23.52
C LYS A 581 12.34 24.79 -22.83
N LYS A 582 11.83 24.63 -21.61
CA LYS A 582 11.22 25.70 -20.80
C LYS A 582 12.24 26.77 -20.37
N GLY A 583 13.53 26.46 -20.44
CA GLY A 583 14.62 27.44 -20.27
C GLY A 583 15.03 27.78 -18.86
N TYR A 584 14.39 27.27 -17.81
CA TYR A 584 14.74 27.53 -16.41
C TYR A 584 15.54 26.40 -15.74
N VAL A 585 15.85 25.32 -16.43
CA VAL A 585 16.68 24.22 -15.92
C VAL A 585 18.13 24.35 -16.42
N ASP A 586 19.09 24.05 -15.56
CA ASP A 586 20.50 23.89 -15.90
C ASP A 586 20.75 22.46 -16.42
N ALA A 587 21.02 22.33 -17.72
CA ALA A 587 21.25 21.04 -18.37
C ALA A 587 22.47 20.26 -17.81
N LYS A 588 23.35 20.91 -17.05
CA LYS A 588 24.51 20.27 -16.38
C LYS A 588 24.18 19.76 -14.96
N LYS A 589 22.97 20.08 -14.46
CA LYS A 589 22.53 19.77 -13.08
C LYS A 589 21.27 18.90 -13.09
N LEU A 590 21.38 17.76 -13.75
CA LEU A 590 20.30 16.77 -13.83
C LEU A 590 20.57 15.63 -12.86
N GLY A 591 19.59 15.31 -12.04
CA GLY A 591 19.57 14.14 -11.15
C GLY A 591 18.48 13.16 -11.58
N VAL A 592 18.64 11.88 -11.27
CA VAL A 592 17.63 10.85 -11.50
C VAL A 592 17.47 9.97 -10.27
N THR A 593 16.23 9.67 -9.89
CA THR A 593 15.91 8.76 -8.79
C THR A 593 14.61 8.01 -9.09
N GLY A 594 14.40 6.91 -8.38
CA GLY A 594 13.19 6.15 -8.42
C GLY A 594 13.29 4.90 -7.53
N GLY A 595 12.15 4.33 -7.20
CA GLY A 595 12.10 3.14 -6.34
C GLY A 595 11.46 1.94 -7.04
N SER A 596 11.89 0.69 -6.70
CA SER A 596 11.34 -0.54 -7.29
C SER A 596 11.57 -0.59 -8.80
N GLY A 597 10.52 -0.69 -9.63
CA GLY A 597 10.64 -0.50 -11.08
C GLY A 597 11.31 0.82 -11.46
N GLY A 598 11.08 1.91 -10.70
CA GLY A 598 11.79 3.17 -10.89
C GLY A 598 13.28 3.10 -10.49
N GLY A 599 13.63 2.24 -9.51
CA GLY A 599 15.03 1.93 -9.15
C GLY A 599 15.73 1.13 -10.25
N LEU A 600 15.06 0.15 -10.83
CA LEU A 600 15.51 -0.56 -12.03
C LEU A 600 15.78 0.43 -13.17
N LEU A 601 14.82 1.32 -13.45
CA LEU A 601 14.96 2.32 -14.50
C LEU A 601 16.04 3.37 -14.19
N THR A 602 16.27 3.72 -12.94
CA THR A 602 17.38 4.58 -12.54
C THR A 602 18.72 3.91 -12.88
N ASN A 603 18.90 2.63 -12.54
CA ASN A 603 20.08 1.85 -12.93
C ASN A 603 20.22 1.71 -14.45
N TRP A 604 19.09 1.52 -15.14
CA TRP A 604 19.06 1.45 -16.61
C TRP A 604 19.50 2.77 -17.26
N VAL A 605 18.96 3.89 -16.78
CA VAL A 605 19.30 5.26 -17.26
C VAL A 605 20.79 5.49 -17.17
N VAL A 606 21.43 5.27 -16.01
CA VAL A 606 22.87 5.54 -15.85
C VAL A 606 23.76 4.59 -16.63
N GLY A 607 23.26 3.43 -17.04
CA GLY A 607 23.94 2.50 -17.96
C GLY A 607 23.81 2.87 -19.45
N HIS A 608 22.92 3.82 -19.79
CA HIS A 608 22.60 4.15 -21.19
C HIS A 608 22.80 5.64 -21.56
N THR A 609 23.07 6.50 -20.59
CA THR A 609 23.33 7.93 -20.84
C THR A 609 24.15 8.58 -19.74
N ASP A 610 25.03 9.51 -20.12
CA ASP A 610 25.84 10.32 -19.19
C ASP A 610 25.22 11.72 -18.91
N ARG A 611 23.92 11.89 -19.20
CA ARG A 611 23.23 13.20 -19.01
C ARG A 611 23.09 13.61 -17.56
N PHE A 612 23.06 12.64 -16.64
CA PHE A 612 22.80 12.89 -15.23
C PHE A 612 24.08 13.03 -14.43
N ALA A 613 24.16 14.11 -13.63
CA ALA A 613 25.32 14.39 -12.77
C ALA A 613 25.29 13.58 -11.47
N ALA A 614 24.15 13.04 -11.08
CA ALA A 614 23.99 12.13 -9.94
C ALA A 614 22.72 11.26 -10.10
N ALA A 615 22.74 10.08 -9.46
CA ALA A 615 21.61 9.16 -9.42
C ALA A 615 21.41 8.55 -8.03
N ALA A 616 20.15 8.25 -7.66
CA ALA A 616 19.81 7.53 -6.44
C ALA A 616 18.77 6.43 -6.74
N ALA A 617 19.21 5.18 -6.82
CA ALA A 617 18.33 4.03 -7.05
C ALA A 617 17.88 3.45 -5.71
N GLN A 618 16.56 3.32 -5.52
CA GLN A 618 15.96 2.86 -4.27
C GLN A 618 15.31 1.50 -4.49
N ARG A 619 15.53 0.53 -3.55
CA ARG A 619 14.91 -0.82 -3.63
C ARG A 619 14.87 -1.32 -5.07
N ASP A 620 16.03 -1.35 -5.69
CA ASP A 620 16.26 -1.51 -7.13
C ASP A 620 16.38 -2.97 -7.56
N ILE A 621 16.47 -3.18 -8.86
CA ILE A 621 16.82 -4.44 -9.50
C ILE A 621 18.06 -4.18 -10.37
N ALA A 622 19.10 -5.00 -10.23
CA ALA A 622 20.29 -5.02 -11.08
C ALA A 622 20.24 -6.14 -12.10
N SER A 623 19.85 -7.34 -11.65
CA SER A 623 19.77 -8.57 -12.42
C SER A 623 18.34 -9.12 -12.41
N TRP A 624 17.74 -9.23 -13.60
CA TRP A 624 16.42 -9.84 -13.74
C TRP A 624 16.41 -11.34 -13.43
N ALA A 625 17.49 -12.05 -13.72
CA ALA A 625 17.59 -13.49 -13.43
C ALA A 625 17.63 -13.71 -11.90
N ASP A 626 18.49 -12.99 -11.17
CA ASP A 626 18.60 -13.12 -9.73
C ASP A 626 17.30 -12.68 -9.02
N TRP A 627 16.66 -11.63 -9.51
CA TRP A 627 15.35 -11.21 -9.03
C TRP A 627 14.27 -12.29 -9.26
N TRP A 628 14.23 -12.93 -10.44
CA TRP A 628 13.29 -14.01 -10.75
C TRP A 628 13.39 -15.17 -9.76
N TYR A 629 14.63 -15.51 -9.32
CA TYR A 629 14.87 -16.59 -8.38
C TYR A 629 14.61 -16.21 -6.92
N THR A 630 14.60 -14.93 -6.57
CA THR A 630 14.66 -14.49 -5.16
C THR A 630 13.52 -13.58 -4.72
N ALA A 631 12.68 -13.08 -5.63
CA ALA A 631 11.52 -12.25 -5.28
C ALA A 631 10.47 -13.02 -4.46
N ASP A 632 9.60 -12.30 -3.79
CA ASP A 632 8.54 -12.83 -2.93
C ASP A 632 7.28 -13.30 -3.69
N PHE A 633 7.33 -13.31 -5.01
CA PHE A 633 6.31 -13.86 -5.91
C PHE A 633 6.97 -14.49 -7.14
N THR A 634 6.21 -15.28 -7.89
CA THR A 634 6.72 -16.01 -9.03
C THR A 634 6.27 -15.41 -10.37
N LEU A 635 7.14 -15.53 -11.37
CA LEU A 635 6.82 -15.25 -12.77
C LEU A 635 6.85 -16.54 -13.60
N TYR A 636 6.05 -17.53 -13.18
CA TYR A 636 5.98 -18.82 -13.88
C TYR A 636 5.16 -18.77 -15.17
N ARG A 637 4.55 -17.62 -15.47
CA ARG A 637 3.80 -17.38 -16.70
C ARG A 637 4.50 -16.38 -17.58
N GLU A 638 4.21 -16.43 -18.88
CA GLU A 638 4.80 -15.58 -19.91
C GLU A 638 4.24 -14.14 -19.84
N SER A 639 4.29 -13.51 -18.67
CA SER A 639 3.80 -12.14 -18.48
C SER A 639 4.86 -11.09 -18.84
N TRP A 640 6.05 -11.18 -18.25
CA TRP A 640 7.15 -10.23 -18.46
C TRP A 640 8.27 -10.79 -19.33
N PHE A 641 8.43 -12.12 -19.30
CA PHE A 641 9.40 -12.87 -20.07
C PHE A 641 8.68 -14.00 -20.79
N LYS A 642 9.17 -14.38 -21.96
CA LYS A 642 8.59 -15.48 -22.76
C LYS A 642 8.98 -16.85 -22.24
N ALA A 643 10.08 -16.93 -21.48
CA ALA A 643 10.59 -18.16 -20.91
C ALA A 643 11.30 -17.84 -19.56
N PRO A 644 11.52 -18.85 -18.70
CA PRO A 644 12.31 -18.68 -17.48
C PRO A 644 13.81 -18.46 -17.80
N PRO A 645 14.61 -17.96 -16.83
CA PRO A 645 16.02 -17.60 -17.09
C PRO A 645 16.91 -18.77 -17.52
N PHE A 646 16.57 -20.01 -17.17
CA PHE A 646 17.34 -21.20 -17.55
C PHE A 646 17.02 -21.68 -18.98
N ASP A 647 15.91 -21.24 -19.60
CA ASP A 647 15.53 -21.56 -20.98
C ASP A 647 15.92 -20.44 -21.96
N ASP A 648 15.79 -19.17 -21.55
CA ASP A 648 16.24 -18.00 -22.34
C ASP A 648 17.05 -17.00 -21.49
N PRO A 649 18.28 -17.35 -21.09
CA PRO A 649 19.11 -16.48 -20.26
C PRO A 649 19.48 -15.17 -20.94
N GLN A 650 19.50 -15.12 -22.29
CA GLN A 650 19.92 -13.93 -23.01
C GLN A 650 18.90 -12.78 -22.92
N ASP A 651 17.59 -13.07 -22.88
CA ASP A 651 16.57 -12.05 -22.68
C ASP A 651 16.75 -11.37 -21.30
N TYR A 652 17.04 -12.14 -20.25
CA TYR A 652 17.32 -11.63 -18.92
C TYR A 652 18.58 -10.77 -18.88
N VAL A 653 19.67 -11.24 -19.49
CA VAL A 653 20.95 -10.51 -19.58
C VAL A 653 20.74 -9.18 -20.31
N ASN A 654 20.09 -9.19 -21.47
CA ASN A 654 19.89 -7.99 -22.29
C ASN A 654 19.08 -6.90 -21.58
N ARG A 655 18.17 -7.27 -20.70
CA ARG A 655 17.27 -6.36 -19.97
C ARG A 655 17.73 -6.05 -18.54
N SER A 656 18.85 -6.62 -18.10
CA SER A 656 19.42 -6.39 -16.77
C SER A 656 20.37 -5.20 -16.76
N PRO A 657 20.17 -4.18 -15.89
CA PRO A 657 21.06 -3.02 -15.77
C PRO A 657 22.52 -3.39 -15.51
N ILE A 658 22.79 -4.45 -14.75
CA ILE A 658 24.16 -4.91 -14.42
C ILE A 658 24.97 -5.25 -15.67
N THR A 659 24.33 -5.64 -16.76
CA THR A 659 24.99 -5.93 -18.06
C THR A 659 25.71 -4.70 -18.61
N TYR A 660 25.21 -3.52 -18.33
CA TYR A 660 25.71 -2.25 -18.82
C TYR A 660 26.57 -1.50 -17.82
N ILE A 661 26.98 -2.17 -16.74
CA ILE A 661 27.69 -1.55 -15.59
C ILE A 661 28.99 -0.81 -15.98
N LYS A 662 29.66 -1.22 -17.04
CA LYS A 662 30.88 -0.57 -17.54
C LYS A 662 30.61 0.83 -18.08
N ASN A 663 29.39 1.11 -18.52
CA ASN A 663 28.97 2.41 -19.03
C ASN A 663 28.58 3.39 -17.93
N VAL A 664 28.43 2.93 -16.68
CA VAL A 664 28.00 3.78 -15.58
C VAL A 664 29.16 4.69 -15.15
N HIS A 665 29.04 5.98 -15.44
CA HIS A 665 29.96 7.04 -15.01
C HIS A 665 29.32 7.95 -13.95
N THR A 666 28.01 8.05 -13.95
CA THR A 666 27.22 8.85 -13.00
C THR A 666 27.42 8.37 -11.57
N PRO A 667 27.78 9.28 -10.62
CA PRO A 667 27.78 8.95 -9.20
C PRO A 667 26.44 8.36 -8.74
N LEU A 668 26.46 7.15 -8.14
CA LEU A 668 25.27 6.38 -7.83
C LEU A 668 25.14 6.13 -6.32
N MET A 669 23.98 6.49 -5.76
CA MET A 669 23.54 6.05 -4.44
C MET A 669 22.55 4.90 -4.58
N LEU A 670 22.72 3.86 -3.75
CA LEU A 670 21.84 2.70 -3.67
C LEU A 670 21.18 2.66 -2.30
N ILE A 671 19.85 2.64 -2.23
CA ILE A 671 19.07 2.69 -0.99
C ILE A 671 18.27 1.40 -0.85
N LEU A 672 18.54 0.63 0.22
CA LEU A 672 18.06 -0.74 0.38
C LEU A 672 17.44 -0.95 1.76
N GLY A 673 16.27 -1.60 1.81
CA GLY A 673 15.69 -2.17 3.02
C GLY A 673 16.23 -3.58 3.24
N GLU A 674 16.71 -3.92 4.44
CA GLU A 674 17.32 -5.24 4.70
C GLU A 674 16.30 -6.39 4.72
N ALA A 675 15.03 -6.09 4.99
CA ALA A 675 13.91 -7.03 4.96
C ALA A 675 13.05 -6.90 3.69
N ASP A 676 13.60 -6.31 2.63
CA ASP A 676 12.93 -6.23 1.33
C ASP A 676 12.98 -7.58 0.63
N TYR A 677 11.82 -8.23 0.54
CA TYR A 677 11.67 -9.51 -0.18
C TYR A 677 11.08 -9.33 -1.59
N ARG A 678 10.58 -8.14 -1.92
CA ARG A 678 10.05 -7.80 -3.23
C ARG A 678 11.16 -7.54 -4.25
N THR A 679 12.14 -6.73 -3.86
CA THR A 679 13.39 -6.49 -4.58
C THR A 679 14.56 -6.76 -3.62
N PRO A 680 14.93 -8.04 -3.44
CA PRO A 680 15.95 -8.39 -2.48
C PRO A 680 17.27 -7.66 -2.76
N PRO A 681 17.94 -7.10 -1.74
CA PRO A 681 19.19 -6.37 -1.91
C PRO A 681 20.25 -7.08 -2.74
N THR A 682 20.27 -8.42 -2.67
CA THR A 682 21.21 -9.29 -3.41
C THR A 682 20.97 -9.33 -4.92
N ALA A 683 19.73 -9.08 -5.38
CA ALA A 683 19.39 -9.03 -6.81
C ALA A 683 19.36 -7.58 -7.36
N GLY A 684 19.82 -6.62 -6.57
CA GLY A 684 19.79 -5.20 -6.87
C GLY A 684 21.06 -4.49 -6.44
N GLY A 685 20.94 -3.57 -5.48
CA GLY A 685 22.00 -2.65 -5.11
C GLY A 685 23.31 -3.29 -4.67
N GLU A 686 23.31 -4.49 -4.09
CA GLU A 686 24.57 -5.16 -3.70
C GLU A 686 25.41 -5.56 -4.93
N GLU A 687 24.79 -5.99 -6.03
CA GLU A 687 25.49 -6.30 -7.29
C GLU A 687 26.05 -5.02 -7.92
N MET A 688 25.21 -3.99 -8.07
CA MET A 688 25.62 -2.69 -8.60
C MET A 688 26.78 -2.11 -7.78
N PHE A 689 26.67 -2.12 -6.45
CA PHE A 689 27.69 -1.60 -5.54
C PHE A 689 29.03 -2.27 -5.73
N ARG A 690 29.06 -3.62 -5.69
CA ARG A 690 30.33 -4.36 -5.83
C ARG A 690 30.98 -4.16 -7.19
N ALA A 691 30.19 -4.18 -8.26
CA ALA A 691 30.70 -3.98 -9.61
C ALA A 691 31.28 -2.57 -9.81
N LEU A 692 30.58 -1.52 -9.33
CA LEU A 692 31.06 -0.15 -9.42
C LEU A 692 32.29 0.12 -8.52
N LYS A 693 32.38 -0.49 -7.32
CA LYS A 693 33.60 -0.44 -6.50
C LYS A 693 34.79 -1.11 -7.21
N PHE A 694 34.57 -2.25 -7.87
CA PHE A 694 35.63 -2.89 -8.67
C PHE A 694 36.10 -1.99 -9.82
N LEU A 695 35.17 -1.27 -10.45
CA LEU A 695 35.45 -0.32 -11.54
C LEU A 695 35.97 1.04 -11.02
N LYS A 696 36.12 1.23 -9.71
CA LYS A 696 36.53 2.47 -9.07
C LYS A 696 35.64 3.66 -9.42
N ARG A 697 34.32 3.42 -9.52
CA ARG A 697 33.32 4.44 -9.80
C ARG A 697 32.73 5.00 -8.50
N PRO A 698 32.30 6.27 -8.47
CA PRO A 698 31.66 6.87 -7.30
C PRO A 698 30.33 6.15 -6.99
N VAL A 699 30.30 5.39 -5.91
CA VAL A 699 29.10 4.67 -5.46
C VAL A 699 29.07 4.56 -3.95
N ILE A 700 27.87 4.71 -3.38
CA ILE A 700 27.58 4.40 -1.98
C ILE A 700 26.35 3.50 -1.89
N MET A 701 26.25 2.80 -0.76
CA MET A 701 25.07 1.98 -0.44
C MET A 701 24.60 2.34 0.97
N VAL A 702 23.33 2.76 1.06
CA VAL A 702 22.65 3.10 2.32
C VAL A 702 21.68 1.98 2.65
N ARG A 703 21.85 1.35 3.81
CA ARG A 703 21.03 0.21 4.25
C ARG A 703 20.16 0.59 5.43
N PHE A 704 18.90 0.18 5.38
CA PHE A 704 17.92 0.43 6.44
C PHE A 704 17.56 -0.87 7.13
N PRO A 705 18.05 -1.10 8.38
CA PRO A 705 17.79 -2.33 9.12
C PRO A 705 16.30 -2.56 9.36
N GLY A 706 15.83 -3.80 9.10
CA GLY A 706 14.45 -4.20 9.34
C GLY A 706 13.41 -3.61 8.37
N GLU A 707 13.80 -2.74 7.45
CA GLU A 707 12.87 -2.14 6.50
C GLU A 707 12.58 -3.06 5.33
N SER A 708 11.30 -3.10 4.97
CA SER A 708 10.79 -3.82 3.81
C SER A 708 10.74 -2.93 2.57
N HIS A 709 10.16 -3.43 1.49
CA HIS A 709 9.90 -2.66 0.27
C HIS A 709 9.05 -1.39 0.51
N GLU A 710 8.37 -1.32 1.64
CA GLU A 710 7.49 -0.20 1.99
C GLU A 710 8.20 0.95 2.74
N LEU A 711 9.52 0.94 2.86
CA LEU A 711 10.31 1.96 3.58
C LEU A 711 9.82 3.39 3.36
N SER A 712 9.63 3.82 2.10
CA SER A 712 9.22 5.20 1.78
C SER A 712 7.78 5.53 2.20
N ARG A 713 6.90 4.54 2.34
CA ARG A 713 5.45 4.71 2.56
C ARG A 713 5.03 4.44 4.01
N SER A 714 5.58 3.39 4.62
CA SER A 714 5.18 2.93 5.96
C SER A 714 6.34 2.46 6.84
N GLY A 715 7.59 2.66 6.41
CA GLY A 715 8.79 2.41 7.21
C GLY A 715 8.82 3.23 8.49
N GLN A 716 9.76 2.93 9.37
CA GLN A 716 9.95 3.70 10.60
C GLN A 716 10.09 5.19 10.28
N PRO A 717 9.46 6.09 11.04
CA PRO A 717 9.47 7.53 10.74
C PRO A 717 10.88 8.12 10.61
N TRP A 718 11.82 7.73 11.47
CA TRP A 718 13.21 8.15 11.33
C TRP A 718 13.87 7.63 10.05
N HIS A 719 13.66 6.37 9.68
CA HIS A 719 14.20 5.82 8.44
C HIS A 719 13.64 6.54 7.21
N ARG A 720 12.37 6.94 7.23
CA ARG A 720 11.78 7.77 6.17
C ARG A 720 12.46 9.14 6.07
N VAL A 721 12.77 9.78 7.22
CA VAL A 721 13.51 11.03 7.27
C VAL A 721 14.93 10.86 6.73
N GLU A 722 15.69 9.89 7.25
CA GLU A 722 17.08 9.64 6.85
C GLU A 722 17.16 9.27 5.37
N ARG A 723 16.20 8.49 4.85
CA ARG A 723 16.12 8.21 3.41
C ARG A 723 16.05 9.49 2.59
N LEU A 724 15.17 10.42 2.95
CA LEU A 724 15.05 11.72 2.28
C LEU A 724 16.30 12.58 2.43
N GLN A 725 16.93 12.58 3.61
CA GLN A 725 18.18 13.28 3.85
C GLN A 725 19.31 12.76 2.97
N HIS A 726 19.43 11.44 2.83
CA HIS A 726 20.44 10.83 1.97
C HIS A 726 20.20 11.13 0.50
N ILE A 727 18.98 10.99 -0.01
CA ILE A 727 18.68 11.28 -1.43
C ILE A 727 18.99 12.73 -1.77
N VAL A 728 18.44 13.67 -0.99
CA VAL A 728 18.63 15.10 -1.26
C VAL A 728 20.08 15.52 -0.96
N GLY A 729 20.71 14.99 0.09
CA GLY A 729 22.12 15.25 0.40
C GLY A 729 23.06 14.80 -0.73
N TRP A 730 22.76 13.67 -1.39
CA TRP A 730 23.51 13.23 -2.56
C TRP A 730 23.38 14.19 -3.73
N PHE A 731 22.16 14.63 -4.02
CA PHE A 731 21.93 15.64 -5.07
C PHE A 731 22.53 17.02 -4.69
N ASP A 732 22.45 17.44 -3.44
CA ASP A 732 23.09 18.67 -2.96
C ASP A 732 24.60 18.65 -3.23
N LYS A 733 25.28 17.50 -3.00
CA LYS A 733 26.71 17.35 -3.27
C LYS A 733 27.00 17.56 -4.76
N TYR A 734 26.35 16.81 -5.63
CA TYR A 734 26.72 16.75 -7.05
C TYR A 734 26.06 17.81 -7.94
N LEU A 735 24.85 18.26 -7.62
CA LEU A 735 24.11 19.21 -8.44
C LEU A 735 24.25 20.65 -7.92
N GLN A 736 24.43 20.82 -6.60
CA GLN A 736 24.56 22.16 -6.00
C GLN A 736 25.98 22.46 -5.50
N GLY A 737 26.89 21.49 -5.52
CA GLY A 737 28.28 21.65 -5.09
C GLY A 737 28.43 21.83 -3.58
N GLN A 738 27.48 21.38 -2.78
CA GLN A 738 27.54 21.48 -1.32
C GLN A 738 28.47 20.39 -0.75
N HIS A 739 29.33 20.76 0.19
CA HIS A 739 30.11 19.77 0.92
C HIS A 739 29.20 18.95 1.84
N LYS A 740 29.33 17.63 1.79
CA LYS A 740 28.57 16.65 2.56
C LYS A 740 29.53 15.66 3.20
N PRO A 741 29.95 15.89 4.47
CA PRO A 741 30.97 15.09 5.14
C PRO A 741 30.66 13.57 5.15
N GLU A 742 29.41 13.20 5.22
CA GLU A 742 28.95 11.80 5.18
C GLU A 742 29.32 11.05 3.88
N TYR A 743 29.76 11.78 2.84
CA TYR A 743 30.16 11.21 1.55
C TYR A 743 31.62 11.51 1.18
N ASP A 744 32.46 11.91 2.12
CA ASP A 744 33.89 12.25 1.85
C ASP A 744 34.71 11.02 1.48
N ASP A 745 34.34 9.83 1.98
CA ASP A 745 35.00 8.55 1.64
C ASP A 745 34.61 8.01 0.27
N VAL A 746 33.74 8.70 -0.48
CA VAL A 746 33.39 8.30 -1.84
C VAL A 746 34.56 8.60 -2.75
N VAL A 747 35.10 7.55 -3.39
CA VAL A 747 36.15 7.73 -4.40
C VAL A 747 35.56 8.53 -5.56
N GLU A 748 36.06 9.73 -5.79
CA GLU A 748 35.68 10.53 -6.96
C GLU A 748 36.22 9.87 -8.22
N ALA A 749 35.45 9.91 -9.31
CA ALA A 749 35.91 9.40 -10.59
C ALA A 749 37.17 10.18 -11.03
N GLU A 750 38.22 9.47 -11.45
CA GLU A 750 39.26 10.12 -12.23
C GLU A 750 38.62 10.77 -13.46
N PRO A 751 38.99 12.00 -13.83
CA PRO A 751 38.46 12.63 -15.03
C PRO A 751 38.64 11.65 -16.21
N VAL A 752 37.53 11.24 -16.81
CA VAL A 752 37.59 10.40 -18.02
C VAL A 752 38.41 11.18 -19.03
N PRO A 753 39.57 10.67 -19.53
CA PRO A 753 40.27 11.31 -20.62
C PRO A 753 39.24 11.52 -21.73
N ALA A 754 39.18 12.75 -22.28
CA ALA A 754 38.21 13.08 -23.32
C ALA A 754 38.21 11.93 -24.36
N ALA A 755 37.18 11.10 -24.32
CA ALA A 755 37.11 9.94 -25.16
C ALA A 755 37.20 10.46 -26.60
N GLU A 756 38.14 9.90 -27.36
CA GLU A 756 38.18 10.07 -28.80
C GLU A 756 36.73 9.86 -29.30
N ALA A 757 36.14 10.95 -29.79
CA ALA A 757 34.77 10.91 -30.29
C ALA A 757 34.70 9.78 -31.29
N ASN A 758 33.93 8.74 -31.01
CA ASN A 758 33.69 7.65 -31.95
C ASN A 758 33.32 8.28 -33.31
N PRO A 759 34.06 8.04 -34.38
CA PRO A 759 33.73 8.61 -35.69
C PRO A 759 32.32 8.14 -36.04
N PRO A 760 31.50 9.01 -36.63
CA PRO A 760 30.12 8.69 -36.97
C PRO A 760 30.09 7.41 -37.81
N ALA A 761 29.23 6.47 -37.44
CA ALA A 761 29.04 5.20 -38.14
C ALA A 761 28.89 5.44 -39.64
N LYS A 762 29.79 4.86 -40.45
CA LYS A 762 29.75 4.94 -41.88
C LYS A 762 28.39 4.41 -42.40
N LYS A 763 27.63 5.26 -43.08
CA LYS A 763 26.40 4.84 -43.77
C LYS A 763 26.69 3.63 -44.63
N PRO A 764 25.85 2.58 -44.66
CA PRO A 764 26.04 1.44 -45.54
C PRO A 764 26.00 1.89 -46.98
N LYS A 765 27.02 1.55 -47.79
CA LYS A 765 27.06 1.79 -49.19
C LYS A 765 25.91 1.02 -49.86
N ASN A 766 25.05 1.75 -50.58
CA ASN A 766 24.00 1.17 -51.39
C ASN A 766 24.56 0.07 -52.32
N ALA A 767 24.16 -1.16 -52.12
CA ALA A 767 24.36 -2.24 -53.05
C ALA A 767 23.44 -2.01 -54.28
N LYS A 768 24.03 -1.83 -55.44
CA LYS A 768 23.29 -1.79 -56.71
C LYS A 768 22.63 -3.14 -56.99
N PRO A 769 21.41 -3.19 -57.48
CA PRO A 769 20.79 -4.46 -57.87
C PRO A 769 21.51 -5.03 -59.08
N LYS A 770 21.94 -6.28 -59.00
CA LYS A 770 22.36 -7.07 -60.17
C LYS A 770 21.12 -7.47 -60.95
N LYS A 771 21.22 -7.25 -62.30
CA LYS A 771 20.26 -7.71 -63.30
C LYS A 771 20.05 -9.21 -63.29
#